data_77a91cf73a173e60a11afc29370671b5
#
_entry.id   77a91cf73a173e60a11afc29370671b5
#
_cell.length_a   1.000
_cell.length_b   1.000
_cell.length_c   1.000
_cell.angle_alpha   90.00
_cell.angle_beta   90.00
_cell.angle_gamma   90.00
#
_symmetry.space_group_name_H-M   'P 1'
#
loop_
_entity.id
_entity.type
_entity.pdbx_description
1 polymer ?
#
loop_
_entity_poly.entity_id
_entity_poly.type
_entity_poly.pdbx_seq_one_letter_code
_entity_poly.pdbx_strand_id
1 'polypeptide(L)'
;MMRKFILVATFAAALLLSGSCAKYKYETVKGDPLKTKIYTLDNGLKVYMTVNKETPRLQTYIAVRVGSKDDPHETTGLSHYLEHLMFKGTESFGTSDYEAEKPMLDQIRSLFEEYRTKTDPQERIALYHVIDSISYEASKIAIPNEYDKLMSIIGSTGSNAFTSNDMTVYQEDIPSNQIENWAKIQADRFIHPVIRGFHTELEAVYEEKNMSLTEDDSKAMEAIDSVLFSRHPYGIQTTIGTQEHLKNPSIINIENHRSNFYVPNNVAICVSGDFDPDSFVQTIEKYFGEWEPNPGIKTLTYEPEPQITKPVEKTVYGLDAEFVMIGWRTPGDRDILRSEVGEIVGSVLYNGAAGLADLDLVQAQKIGGFYAMNYSRPDYGEFLLVGYPREGQTLEEVRDLMLEEVGRLRTGDFDEDLIKSTINNIKLSQMAQFESNGRRAMAFVNSFISGHNWKDDALQLNRLEKVTKTQVTDWANEYLGANSYALAYKRIGEDPNIDKIAAPAITPIETNRHMQSDFLTSIQNSEVSPIEPVFPDFTKDMARDELTGGVEFLYKKNEINDITSYVAIFDKGTQNDPRLDLAFSYLSYLGTPTRSAGQIKKDMYSLACSYSLSAGPIQTVARVRGLEENIGAAMDIVEDLVFNAVPDTVVLSALKADALKERADNKLSQGACFSALQDYVFYGPEFIAKSTLSNEQILSLTSEDLLGAIKDLFTKKHEVLYYGPSEEVAARKMVMDHHKIADNPEPLVKERPIHRQVSGNEVLLVPYDANQFYYVQYSDRGEKFDVSNDPGVTMYNNYFGSGMNAIVFQEMREARGLAYSARASLNTPSYPEDDYMFYAFIASQNDKLKDAVVEFDRIINQMPESEKAFQVAKASILSQLRTKRVTGMGVLNQYLSLRDLGLSESRDKAVFEAVQNMTLADVKAFQEKWIKNREYIYGFLGRESDFDTEFISTLGPVKHLTLEDVFGY
;
A
#
# COMPACT_ATOMS: atom_id res chain seq x y z
N MET A 1 7.15 16.98 71.56
CA MET A 1 6.63 17.81 70.46
C MET A 1 7.65 17.98 69.28
N MET A 2 8.96 17.94 69.50
CA MET A 2 9.97 18.15 68.44
C MET A 2 10.13 17.00 67.47
N ARG A 3 9.79 15.74 67.77
CA ARG A 3 9.90 14.60 66.86
C ARG A 3 8.76 14.51 65.82
N LYS A 4 7.60 15.17 66.03
CA LYS A 4 6.49 15.20 65.07
C LYS A 4 6.65 16.30 64.01
N PHE A 5 7.44 17.36 64.30
CA PHE A 5 7.73 18.42 63.33
C PHE A 5 8.79 18.03 62.30
N ILE A 6 9.71 17.14 62.64
CA ILE A 6 10.75 16.67 61.71
C ILE A 6 10.20 15.66 60.70
N LEU A 7 9.19 14.85 61.05
CA LEU A 7 8.54 13.92 60.11
C LEU A 7 7.61 14.62 59.12
N VAL A 8 6.99 15.76 59.48
CA VAL A 8 6.15 16.53 58.57
C VAL A 8 6.99 17.36 57.61
N ALA A 9 8.16 17.84 58.03
CA ALA A 9 9.09 18.58 57.16
C ALA A 9 9.80 17.68 56.14
N THR A 10 10.08 16.40 56.51
CA THR A 10 10.67 15.44 55.58
C THR A 10 9.65 14.87 54.56
N PHE A 11 8.35 14.78 54.96
CA PHE A 11 7.29 14.40 54.02
C PHE A 11 6.92 15.56 53.08
N ALA A 12 6.98 16.82 53.51
CA ALA A 12 6.78 17.99 52.66
C ALA A 12 7.95 18.25 51.73
N ALA A 13 9.21 17.90 52.10
CA ALA A 13 10.37 17.98 51.27
C ALA A 13 10.45 16.80 50.25
N ALA A 14 9.88 15.61 50.58
CA ALA A 14 9.78 14.48 49.66
C ALA A 14 8.63 14.67 48.64
N LEU A 15 7.59 15.46 48.93
CA LEU A 15 6.52 15.84 48.01
C LEU A 15 6.91 17.02 47.11
N LEU A 16 7.96 17.75 47.42
CA LEU A 16 8.50 18.83 46.57
C LEU A 16 9.63 18.35 45.63
N LEU A 17 10.05 17.10 45.77
CA LEU A 17 11.09 16.50 44.90
C LEU A 17 10.53 15.51 43.88
N SER A 18 9.20 15.31 43.79
CA SER A 18 8.53 14.49 42.76
C SER A 18 7.76 15.32 41.74
N GLY A 19 7.91 16.60 41.70
CA GLY A 19 7.58 17.44 40.57
C GLY A 19 8.73 17.33 39.57
N SER A 20 8.75 16.29 38.72
CA SER A 20 9.45 16.35 37.44
C SER A 20 8.91 17.58 36.71
N CYS A 21 9.63 18.70 36.78
CA CYS A 21 9.39 19.82 35.90
C CYS A 21 9.61 19.27 34.47
N ALA A 22 8.56 19.01 33.72
CA ALA A 22 8.65 18.73 32.32
C ALA A 22 9.48 19.87 31.70
N LYS A 23 10.59 19.54 31.07
CA LYS A 23 11.51 20.48 30.43
C LYS A 23 10.79 21.32 29.38
N TYR A 24 9.79 20.72 28.74
CA TYR A 24 9.02 21.31 27.65
C TYR A 24 7.55 21.48 28.01
N LYS A 25 6.96 22.54 27.50
CA LYS A 25 5.52 22.79 27.65
C LYS A 25 4.79 22.29 26.38
N TYR A 26 4.08 21.18 26.53
CA TYR A 26 3.31 20.59 25.43
C TYR A 26 1.88 21.15 25.39
N GLU A 27 1.36 21.30 24.15
CA GLU A 27 -0.08 21.37 23.94
C GLU A 27 -0.64 19.95 24.04
N THR A 28 -1.74 19.79 24.79
CA THR A 28 -2.41 18.49 24.98
C THR A 28 -3.92 18.68 24.99
N VAL A 29 -4.66 17.64 24.61
CA VAL A 29 -6.13 17.65 24.55
C VAL A 29 -6.69 16.66 25.57
N LYS A 30 -7.61 17.14 26.43
CA LYS A 30 -8.29 16.25 27.36
C LYS A 30 -9.27 15.35 26.62
N GLY A 31 -9.16 14.05 26.81
CA GLY A 31 -9.99 13.05 26.12
C GLY A 31 -9.44 12.57 24.78
N ASP A 32 -8.25 13.01 24.40
CA ASP A 32 -7.54 12.52 23.23
C ASP A 32 -7.16 11.04 23.40
N PRO A 33 -7.63 10.13 22.54
CA PRO A 33 -7.32 8.71 22.63
C PRO A 33 -5.83 8.42 22.39
N LEU A 34 -5.13 9.25 21.62
CA LEU A 34 -3.70 9.12 21.33
C LEU A 34 -2.80 9.74 22.40
N LYS A 35 -3.37 10.51 23.36
CA LYS A 35 -2.59 11.24 24.39
C LYS A 35 -1.48 12.09 23.78
N THR A 36 -1.82 12.75 22.68
CA THR A 36 -0.89 13.52 21.85
C THR A 36 -0.21 14.64 22.65
N LYS A 37 1.08 14.80 22.37
CA LYS A 37 1.87 15.95 22.81
C LYS A 37 2.30 16.73 21.59
N ILE A 38 2.03 18.04 21.55
CA ILE A 38 2.46 18.90 20.43
C ILE A 38 3.43 19.93 21.00
N TYR A 39 4.56 20.11 20.32
CA TYR A 39 5.55 21.12 20.62
C TYR A 39 5.83 21.95 19.37
N THR A 40 5.98 23.25 19.54
CA THR A 40 6.37 24.15 18.45
C THR A 40 7.72 24.76 18.81
N LEU A 41 8.72 24.57 17.95
CA LEU A 41 10.04 25.16 18.08
C LEU A 41 9.99 26.69 17.86
N ASP A 42 11.02 27.40 18.31
CA ASP A 42 11.10 28.86 18.14
C ASP A 42 11.08 29.31 16.66
N ASN A 43 11.56 28.45 15.75
CA ASN A 43 11.52 28.70 14.31
C ASN A 43 10.18 28.30 13.63
N GLY A 44 9.20 27.84 14.42
CA GLY A 44 7.86 27.50 13.93
C GLY A 44 7.65 26.04 13.53
N LEU A 45 8.67 25.18 13.57
CA LEU A 45 8.54 23.76 13.30
C LEU A 45 7.65 23.10 14.34
N LYS A 46 6.60 22.40 13.91
CA LYS A 46 5.71 21.65 14.78
C LYS A 46 6.12 20.19 14.92
N VAL A 47 6.02 19.67 16.13
CA VAL A 47 6.31 18.26 16.44
C VAL A 47 5.09 17.65 17.11
N TYR A 48 4.42 16.71 16.42
CA TYR A 48 3.29 15.94 16.93
C TYR A 48 3.77 14.57 17.37
N MET A 49 3.43 14.15 18.57
CA MET A 49 3.98 12.98 19.23
C MET A 49 2.91 12.15 19.93
N THR A 50 2.91 10.82 19.69
CA THR A 50 2.18 9.85 20.53
C THR A 50 3.08 8.65 20.83
N VAL A 51 3.09 8.23 22.11
CA VAL A 51 3.94 7.11 22.53
C VAL A 51 3.17 5.80 22.42
N ASN A 52 3.79 4.83 21.77
CA ASN A 52 3.35 3.44 21.68
C ASN A 52 4.57 2.51 21.80
N LYS A 53 4.61 1.70 22.87
CA LYS A 53 5.77 0.85 23.22
C LYS A 53 5.63 -0.61 22.81
N GLU A 54 4.70 -0.92 21.92
CA GLU A 54 4.48 -2.31 21.48
C GLU A 54 5.69 -2.88 20.75
N THR A 55 6.36 -2.04 19.96
CA THR A 55 7.60 -2.39 19.26
C THR A 55 8.67 -1.34 19.55
N PRO A 56 9.98 -1.69 19.60
CA PRO A 56 11.05 -0.73 19.80
C PRO A 56 11.37 0.04 18.51
N ARG A 57 10.33 0.57 17.89
CA ARG A 57 10.40 1.34 16.64
C ARG A 57 9.48 2.55 16.72
N LEU A 58 9.67 3.48 15.82
CA LEU A 58 8.75 4.60 15.64
C LEU A 58 8.56 4.91 14.15
N GLN A 59 7.31 5.16 13.79
CA GLN A 59 6.96 5.73 12.50
C GLN A 59 7.12 7.23 12.56
N THR A 60 7.79 7.80 11.57
CA THR A 60 7.99 9.23 11.40
C THR A 60 7.43 9.70 10.07
N TYR A 61 6.81 10.87 10.08
CA TYR A 61 6.45 11.62 8.88
C TYR A 61 7.01 13.03 9.01
N ILE A 62 7.65 13.52 7.95
CA ILE A 62 7.98 14.94 7.79
C ILE A 62 7.03 15.46 6.73
N ALA A 63 6.03 16.23 7.15
CA ALA A 63 4.95 16.73 6.31
C ALA A 63 5.20 18.20 5.95
N VAL A 64 5.27 18.48 4.67
CA VAL A 64 5.36 19.84 4.13
C VAL A 64 3.99 20.24 3.60
N ARG A 65 3.48 21.39 4.04
CA ARG A 65 2.18 21.91 3.58
C ARG A 65 2.36 22.60 2.22
N VAL A 66 2.65 21.82 1.21
CA VAL A 66 2.80 22.20 -0.19
C VAL A 66 2.57 20.98 -1.08
N GLY A 67 1.86 21.15 -2.15
CA GLY A 67 1.60 20.12 -3.13
C GLY A 67 1.38 20.67 -4.52
N SER A 68 0.84 19.89 -5.43
CA SER A 68 0.70 20.27 -6.85
C SER A 68 -0.20 21.48 -7.09
N LYS A 69 -1.09 21.82 -6.16
CA LYS A 69 -1.89 23.05 -6.26
C LYS A 69 -1.05 24.33 -6.17
N ASP A 70 0.12 24.24 -5.54
CA ASP A 70 1.04 25.35 -5.31
C ASP A 70 2.09 25.47 -6.44
N ASP A 71 2.07 24.55 -7.41
CA ASP A 71 2.95 24.61 -8.58
C ASP A 71 2.66 25.84 -9.43
N PRO A 72 3.69 26.50 -9.99
CA PRO A 72 3.47 27.53 -10.99
C PRO A 72 2.73 26.96 -12.21
N HIS A 73 1.76 27.71 -12.75
CA HIS A 73 0.95 27.25 -13.89
C HIS A 73 1.76 26.91 -15.15
N GLU A 74 2.93 27.49 -15.30
CA GLU A 74 3.86 27.27 -16.42
C GLU A 74 4.84 26.13 -16.20
N THR A 75 4.84 25.49 -15.02
CA THR A 75 5.70 24.36 -14.66
C THR A 75 5.03 23.44 -13.65
N THR A 76 3.90 22.84 -14.03
CA THR A 76 3.20 21.86 -13.18
C THR A 76 3.96 20.55 -13.07
N GLY A 77 3.71 19.78 -11.99
CA GLY A 77 4.44 18.58 -11.64
C GLY A 77 5.71 18.84 -10.84
N LEU A 78 5.95 20.10 -10.48
CA LEU A 78 7.17 20.53 -9.83
C LEU A 78 7.29 20.05 -8.39
N SER A 79 6.18 20.04 -7.63
CA SER A 79 6.15 19.50 -6.26
C SER A 79 6.50 18.01 -6.22
N HIS A 80 5.95 17.23 -7.14
CA HIS A 80 6.23 15.80 -7.26
C HIS A 80 7.69 15.54 -7.69
N TYR A 81 8.17 16.31 -8.69
CA TYR A 81 9.53 16.16 -9.12
C TYR A 81 10.55 16.57 -8.05
N LEU A 82 10.28 17.63 -7.26
CA LEU A 82 11.10 17.99 -6.10
C LEU A 82 11.13 16.89 -5.06
N GLU A 83 10.01 16.20 -4.83
CA GLU A 83 9.96 15.04 -3.95
C GLU A 83 11.03 14.01 -4.33
N HIS A 84 11.09 13.59 -5.60
CA HIS A 84 12.11 12.67 -6.12
C HIS A 84 13.53 13.20 -5.91
N LEU A 85 13.76 14.47 -6.21
CA LEU A 85 15.08 15.08 -6.10
C LEU A 85 15.59 15.18 -4.66
N MET A 86 14.69 15.22 -3.67
CA MET A 86 15.03 15.21 -2.25
C MET A 86 15.68 13.88 -1.79
N PHE A 87 15.66 12.82 -2.59
CA PHE A 87 16.37 11.55 -2.32
C PHE A 87 17.78 11.52 -2.92
N LYS A 88 18.17 12.51 -3.73
CA LYS A 88 19.45 12.48 -4.46
C LYS A 88 20.64 13.01 -3.66
N GLY A 89 20.44 13.44 -2.41
CA GLY A 89 21.49 13.81 -1.46
C GLY A 89 21.62 15.31 -1.21
N THR A 90 22.72 15.64 -0.52
CA THR A 90 22.97 16.97 0.02
C THR A 90 24.40 17.42 -0.32
N GLU A 91 24.86 18.50 0.29
CA GLU A 91 26.28 18.88 0.24
C GLU A 91 27.17 17.88 0.96
N SER A 92 26.61 17.12 1.93
CA SER A 92 27.36 16.22 2.82
C SER A 92 27.33 14.75 2.36
N PHE A 93 26.28 14.32 1.66
CA PHE A 93 26.11 12.94 1.17
C PHE A 93 25.50 12.91 -0.23
N GLY A 94 25.61 11.78 -0.93
CA GLY A 94 25.23 11.64 -2.34
C GLY A 94 26.34 12.08 -3.29
N THR A 95 27.50 12.43 -2.78
CA THR A 95 28.69 12.84 -3.52
C THR A 95 29.96 12.45 -2.77
N SER A 96 31.02 12.20 -3.50
CA SER A 96 32.38 12.00 -2.94
C SER A 96 33.16 13.30 -2.79
N ASP A 97 32.81 14.35 -3.55
CA ASP A 97 33.46 15.68 -3.54
C ASP A 97 32.49 16.74 -4.10
N TYR A 98 31.76 17.40 -3.19
CA TYR A 98 30.78 18.43 -3.57
C TYR A 98 31.44 19.66 -4.23
N GLU A 99 32.64 20.06 -3.77
CA GLU A 99 33.32 21.21 -4.34
C GLU A 99 33.75 20.99 -5.81
N ALA A 100 34.09 19.75 -6.16
CA ALA A 100 34.38 19.37 -7.53
C ALA A 100 33.10 19.19 -8.38
N GLU A 101 32.01 18.72 -7.77
CA GLU A 101 30.72 18.49 -8.43
C GLU A 101 29.95 19.78 -8.73
N LYS A 102 29.94 20.73 -7.79
CA LYS A 102 29.13 21.95 -7.82
C LYS A 102 29.24 22.75 -9.14
N PRO A 103 30.44 23.01 -9.71
CA PRO A 103 30.53 23.73 -10.98
C PRO A 103 29.80 23.06 -12.14
N MET A 104 29.76 21.74 -12.18
CA MET A 104 29.04 20.98 -13.20
C MET A 104 27.52 21.07 -12.99
N LEU A 105 27.05 21.00 -11.74
CA LEU A 105 25.63 21.18 -11.40
C LEU A 105 25.17 22.62 -11.74
N ASP A 106 25.96 23.64 -11.46
CA ASP A 106 25.66 25.04 -11.82
C ASP A 106 25.59 25.22 -13.34
N GLN A 107 26.42 24.50 -14.10
CA GLN A 107 26.40 24.51 -15.56
C GLN A 107 25.15 23.81 -16.09
N ILE A 108 24.81 22.61 -15.58
CA ILE A 108 23.59 21.87 -15.93
C ILE A 108 22.35 22.75 -15.69
N ARG A 109 22.29 23.41 -14.53
CA ARG A 109 21.23 24.36 -14.18
C ARG A 109 21.06 25.46 -15.23
N SER A 110 22.15 26.06 -15.64
CA SER A 110 22.14 27.15 -16.64
C SER A 110 21.71 26.63 -18.02
N LEU A 111 22.14 25.43 -18.41
CA LEU A 111 21.80 24.82 -19.70
C LEU A 111 20.34 24.40 -19.78
N PHE A 112 19.74 23.94 -18.70
CA PHE A 112 18.28 23.63 -18.67
C PHE A 112 17.45 24.91 -18.85
N GLU A 113 17.85 26.04 -18.27
CA GLU A 113 17.17 27.31 -18.51
C GLU A 113 17.33 27.80 -19.95
N GLU A 114 18.50 27.58 -20.58
CA GLU A 114 18.68 27.84 -22.00
C GLU A 114 17.83 26.89 -22.85
N TYR A 115 17.78 25.59 -22.52
CA TYR A 115 17.00 24.58 -23.21
C TYR A 115 15.51 24.92 -23.31
N ARG A 116 14.94 25.50 -22.26
CA ARG A 116 13.53 25.98 -22.23
C ARG A 116 13.26 27.09 -23.25
N THR A 117 14.24 27.87 -23.63
CA THR A 117 14.08 28.96 -24.61
C THR A 117 14.16 28.51 -26.07
N LYS A 118 14.64 27.28 -26.30
CA LYS A 118 14.80 26.73 -27.65
C LYS A 118 13.49 26.19 -28.17
N THR A 119 13.14 26.54 -29.40
CA THR A 119 11.94 26.05 -30.10
C THR A 119 12.29 25.14 -31.28
N ASP A 120 13.52 25.24 -31.82
CA ASP A 120 13.98 24.38 -32.89
C ASP A 120 14.35 22.98 -32.34
N PRO A 121 13.77 21.90 -32.86
CA PRO A 121 14.03 20.55 -32.35
C PRO A 121 15.51 20.12 -32.43
N GLN A 122 16.24 20.57 -33.49
CA GLN A 122 17.64 20.17 -33.63
C GLN A 122 18.53 20.92 -32.63
N GLU A 123 18.25 22.19 -32.36
CA GLU A 123 18.94 22.97 -31.30
C GLU A 123 18.67 22.34 -29.93
N ARG A 124 17.45 21.90 -29.65
CA ARG A 124 17.09 21.20 -28.39
C ARG A 124 17.87 19.91 -28.24
N ILE A 125 17.87 19.06 -29.25
CA ILE A 125 18.63 17.80 -29.23
C ILE A 125 20.12 18.05 -29.00
N ALA A 126 20.71 19.01 -29.73
CA ALA A 126 22.13 19.34 -29.59
C ALA A 126 22.47 19.82 -28.16
N LEU A 127 21.61 20.68 -27.59
CA LEU A 127 21.81 21.18 -26.23
C LEU A 127 21.62 20.08 -25.18
N TYR A 128 20.64 19.19 -25.39
CA TYR A 128 20.43 18.05 -24.49
C TYR A 128 21.65 17.09 -24.45
N HIS A 129 22.29 16.85 -25.60
CA HIS A 129 23.55 16.09 -25.62
C HIS A 129 24.69 16.76 -24.83
N VAL A 130 24.73 18.09 -24.78
CA VAL A 130 25.69 18.81 -23.94
C VAL A 130 25.35 18.61 -22.45
N ILE A 131 24.08 18.72 -22.09
CA ILE A 131 23.59 18.45 -20.73
C ILE A 131 23.92 17.02 -20.32
N ASP A 132 23.61 16.03 -21.16
CA ASP A 132 23.90 14.61 -20.92
C ASP A 132 25.39 14.37 -20.68
N SER A 133 26.25 14.94 -21.52
CA SER A 133 27.70 14.80 -21.35
C SER A 133 28.23 15.36 -20.03
N ILE A 134 27.74 16.54 -19.60
CA ILE A 134 28.16 17.14 -18.31
C ILE A 134 27.56 16.35 -17.15
N SER A 135 26.33 15.88 -17.28
CA SER A 135 25.67 15.03 -16.27
C SER A 135 26.40 13.70 -16.08
N TYR A 136 26.89 13.10 -17.18
CA TYR A 136 27.73 11.91 -17.11
C TYR A 136 29.06 12.17 -16.40
N GLU A 137 29.73 13.32 -16.66
CA GLU A 137 30.96 13.67 -15.91
C GLU A 137 30.67 13.89 -14.42
N ALA A 138 29.56 14.56 -14.07
CA ALA A 138 29.13 14.74 -12.69
C ALA A 138 28.79 13.40 -12.00
N SER A 139 28.22 12.44 -12.74
CA SER A 139 27.89 11.12 -12.20
C SER A 139 29.09 10.32 -11.71
N LYS A 140 30.31 10.60 -12.20
CA LYS A 140 31.55 9.95 -11.75
C LYS A 140 31.94 10.33 -10.32
N ILE A 141 31.41 11.45 -9.81
CA ILE A 141 31.65 11.96 -8.45
C ILE A 141 30.43 11.67 -7.55
N ALA A 142 29.24 11.65 -8.13
CA ALA A 142 28.01 11.37 -7.41
C ALA A 142 27.99 9.95 -6.86
N ILE A 143 27.29 9.76 -5.74
CA ILE A 143 27.04 8.45 -5.11
C ILE A 143 25.53 8.20 -5.14
N PRO A 144 25.02 7.52 -6.18
CA PRO A 144 23.59 7.27 -6.31
C PRO A 144 23.01 6.53 -5.11
N ASN A 145 21.78 6.91 -4.72
CA ASN A 145 21.01 6.29 -3.65
C ASN A 145 21.73 6.19 -2.30
N GLU A 146 22.60 7.14 -1.99
CA GLU A 146 23.30 7.14 -0.69
C GLU A 146 22.36 7.44 0.47
N TYR A 147 21.25 8.17 0.23
CA TYR A 147 20.20 8.32 1.23
C TYR A 147 19.62 6.97 1.66
N ASP A 148 19.30 6.08 0.72
CA ASP A 148 18.78 4.75 1.04
C ASP A 148 19.79 3.89 1.78
N LYS A 149 21.09 4.05 1.47
CA LYS A 149 22.16 3.39 2.23
C LYS A 149 22.18 3.88 3.67
N LEU A 150 22.07 5.21 3.89
CA LEU A 150 21.98 5.81 5.22
C LEU A 150 20.80 5.25 6.02
N MET A 151 19.62 5.23 5.40
CA MET A 151 18.41 4.73 6.05
C MET A 151 18.47 3.22 6.32
N SER A 152 19.02 2.44 5.38
CA SER A 152 19.22 1.00 5.56
C SER A 152 20.18 0.68 6.71
N ILE A 153 21.27 1.44 6.85
CA ILE A 153 22.27 1.25 7.91
C ILE A 153 21.68 1.50 9.29
N ILE A 154 20.84 2.51 9.45
CA ILE A 154 20.14 2.76 10.71
C ILE A 154 18.94 1.80 10.92
N GLY A 155 18.67 0.91 9.98
CA GLY A 155 17.61 -0.09 10.08
C GLY A 155 16.21 0.45 9.83
N SER A 156 16.10 1.51 9.05
CA SER A 156 14.81 2.00 8.57
C SER A 156 14.13 0.97 7.69
N THR A 157 12.82 0.96 7.75
CA THR A 157 11.93 0.24 6.84
C THR A 157 10.86 1.18 6.32
N GLY A 158 10.31 0.90 5.14
CA GLY A 158 9.23 1.71 4.58
C GLY A 158 9.64 3.15 4.21
N SER A 159 10.94 3.39 3.94
CA SER A 159 11.40 4.67 3.37
C SER A 159 10.64 4.95 2.08
N ASN A 160 9.90 6.05 2.07
CA ASN A 160 9.10 6.47 0.93
C ASN A 160 8.72 7.95 1.06
N ALA A 161 8.11 8.49 0.02
CA ALA A 161 7.45 9.78 0.07
C ALA A 161 6.22 9.75 -0.84
N PHE A 162 5.39 10.75 -0.72
CA PHE A 162 4.26 10.95 -1.62
C PHE A 162 3.88 12.42 -1.69
N THR A 163 3.41 12.82 -2.86
CA THR A 163 2.88 14.16 -3.14
C THR A 163 1.41 14.07 -3.54
N SER A 164 0.62 15.01 -3.03
CA SER A 164 -0.77 15.22 -3.44
C SER A 164 -0.99 16.67 -3.84
N ASN A 165 -2.26 17.08 -3.98
CA ASN A 165 -2.57 18.47 -4.26
C ASN A 165 -2.10 19.45 -3.16
N ASP A 166 -2.13 19.02 -1.88
CA ASP A 166 -1.96 19.88 -0.71
C ASP A 166 -0.73 19.60 0.14
N MET A 167 -0.06 18.48 -0.10
CA MET A 167 1.06 18.04 0.75
C MET A 167 2.12 17.28 -0.03
N THR A 168 3.34 17.37 0.50
CA THR A 168 4.44 16.45 0.21
C THR A 168 4.93 15.89 1.53
N VAL A 169 4.99 14.56 1.65
CA VAL A 169 5.25 13.88 2.91
C VAL A 169 6.33 12.83 2.73
N TYR A 170 7.30 12.83 3.64
CA TYR A 170 8.41 11.87 3.67
C TYR A 170 8.25 10.97 4.90
N GLN A 171 8.32 9.67 4.70
CA GLN A 171 8.05 8.69 5.75
C GLN A 171 9.19 7.72 5.98
N GLU A 172 9.37 7.34 7.26
CA GLU A 172 10.35 6.38 7.72
C GLU A 172 9.84 5.63 8.95
N ASP A 173 10.02 4.32 8.99
CA ASP A 173 9.89 3.53 10.21
C ASP A 173 11.29 3.15 10.70
N ILE A 174 11.70 3.69 11.84
CA ILE A 174 13.07 3.57 12.36
C ILE A 174 13.13 2.88 13.73
N PRO A 175 14.23 2.19 14.06
CA PRO A 175 14.50 1.74 15.41
C PRO A 175 14.55 2.89 16.41
N SER A 176 14.01 2.70 17.62
CA SER A 176 13.97 3.74 18.66
C SER A 176 15.35 4.20 19.17
N ASN A 177 16.38 3.40 18.99
CA ASN A 177 17.76 3.80 19.30
C ASN A 177 18.44 4.62 18.20
N GLN A 178 17.78 4.88 17.07
CA GLN A 178 18.32 5.58 15.91
C GLN A 178 17.77 7.01 15.73
N ILE A 179 17.03 7.52 16.69
CA ILE A 179 16.38 8.84 16.61
C ILE A 179 17.41 9.95 16.30
N GLU A 180 18.59 9.92 16.93
CA GLU A 180 19.60 10.95 16.72
C GLU A 180 20.21 10.88 15.30
N ASN A 181 20.52 9.67 14.81
CA ASN A 181 21.02 9.48 13.46
C ASN A 181 19.99 9.89 12.42
N TRP A 182 18.74 9.48 12.61
CA TRP A 182 17.63 9.89 11.76
C TRP A 182 17.47 11.41 11.73
N ALA A 183 17.46 12.08 12.88
CA ALA A 183 17.32 13.52 12.95
C ALA A 183 18.48 14.26 12.25
N LYS A 184 19.72 13.74 12.38
CA LYS A 184 20.90 14.28 11.70
C LYS A 184 20.78 14.14 10.18
N ILE A 185 20.36 12.97 9.67
CA ILE A 185 20.18 12.71 8.24
C ILE A 185 19.08 13.61 7.67
N GLN A 186 17.93 13.65 8.35
CA GLN A 186 16.79 14.42 7.88
C GLN A 186 17.04 15.93 7.93
N ALA A 187 17.69 16.42 8.96
CA ALA A 187 18.04 17.84 9.04
C ALA A 187 18.95 18.26 7.89
N ASP A 188 20.00 17.48 7.59
CA ASP A 188 20.89 17.75 6.46
C ASP A 188 20.12 17.73 5.13
N ARG A 189 19.20 16.73 4.95
CA ARG A 189 18.35 16.59 3.77
C ARG A 189 17.43 17.78 3.54
N PHE A 190 16.79 18.30 4.59
CA PHE A 190 15.83 19.38 4.46
C PHE A 190 16.46 20.78 4.42
N ILE A 191 17.61 20.96 5.08
CA ILE A 191 18.28 22.25 5.18
C ILE A 191 19.28 22.46 4.02
N HIS A 192 20.02 21.41 3.62
CA HIS A 192 21.11 21.49 2.65
C HIS A 192 20.96 20.56 1.42
N PRO A 193 19.75 20.39 0.85
CA PRO A 193 19.59 19.50 -0.30
C PRO A 193 20.29 20.05 -1.54
N VAL A 194 20.75 19.16 -2.39
CA VAL A 194 21.38 19.48 -3.68
C VAL A 194 20.58 18.82 -4.81
N ILE A 195 20.20 19.60 -5.81
CA ILE A 195 19.57 19.11 -7.04
C ILE A 195 20.63 18.36 -7.86
N ARG A 196 20.57 17.03 -7.81
CA ARG A 196 21.55 16.12 -8.42
C ARG A 196 20.82 15.06 -9.25
N GLY A 197 21.46 14.52 -10.28
CA GLY A 197 20.86 13.49 -11.15
C GLY A 197 19.57 13.93 -11.83
N PHE A 198 19.44 15.24 -12.10
CA PHE A 198 18.21 15.86 -12.58
C PHE A 198 17.70 15.22 -13.86
N HIS A 199 18.51 15.06 -14.89
CA HIS A 199 18.05 14.53 -16.16
C HIS A 199 17.75 13.01 -16.11
N THR A 200 18.49 12.24 -15.32
CA THR A 200 18.23 10.81 -15.15
C THR A 200 16.94 10.55 -14.37
N GLU A 201 16.65 11.36 -13.34
CA GLU A 201 15.40 11.26 -12.61
C GLU A 201 14.20 11.73 -13.44
N LEU A 202 14.41 12.66 -14.35
CA LEU A 202 13.37 13.10 -15.28
C LEU A 202 12.86 11.95 -16.16
N GLU A 203 13.74 11.00 -16.54
CA GLU A 203 13.34 9.79 -17.27
C GLU A 203 12.39 8.92 -16.45
N ALA A 204 12.63 8.79 -15.14
CA ALA A 204 11.71 8.06 -14.26
C ALA A 204 10.34 8.74 -14.20
N VAL A 205 10.30 10.07 -14.07
CA VAL A 205 9.04 10.82 -14.05
C VAL A 205 8.32 10.76 -15.40
N TYR A 206 9.04 10.70 -16.52
CA TYR A 206 8.43 10.46 -17.83
C TYR A 206 7.74 9.11 -17.91
N GLU A 207 8.37 8.05 -17.39
CA GLU A 207 7.78 6.72 -17.36
C GLU A 207 6.55 6.69 -16.46
N GLU A 208 6.60 7.31 -15.30
CA GLU A 208 5.43 7.43 -14.41
C GLU A 208 4.28 8.17 -15.10
N LYS A 209 4.57 9.25 -15.83
CA LYS A 209 3.54 9.96 -16.61
C LYS A 209 2.98 9.07 -17.71
N ASN A 210 3.83 8.34 -18.43
CA ASN A 210 3.38 7.41 -19.47
C ASN A 210 2.50 6.29 -18.89
N MET A 211 2.82 5.80 -17.69
CA MET A 211 1.99 4.84 -16.96
C MET A 211 0.63 5.44 -16.58
N SER A 212 0.62 6.65 -15.98
CA SER A 212 -0.62 7.31 -15.58
C SER A 212 -1.59 7.56 -16.74
N LEU A 213 -1.08 7.75 -17.95
CA LEU A 213 -1.90 7.91 -19.15
C LEU A 213 -2.63 6.64 -19.56
N THR A 214 -2.23 5.47 -19.06
CA THR A 214 -2.89 4.18 -19.33
C THR A 214 -3.86 3.76 -18.24
N GLU A 215 -3.93 4.49 -17.13
CA GLU A 215 -4.82 4.20 -16.01
C GLU A 215 -6.20 4.83 -16.23
N ASP A 216 -7.20 4.03 -16.50
CA ASP A 216 -8.53 4.49 -16.89
C ASP A 216 -9.28 5.20 -15.76
N ASP A 217 -9.09 4.77 -14.50
CA ASP A 217 -9.66 5.43 -13.31
C ASP A 217 -9.10 6.85 -13.16
N SER A 218 -7.80 7.03 -13.37
CA SER A 218 -7.13 8.32 -13.31
C SER A 218 -7.65 9.29 -14.38
N LYS A 219 -7.87 8.82 -15.60
CA LYS A 219 -8.46 9.63 -16.69
C LYS A 219 -9.89 10.07 -16.35
N ALA A 220 -10.71 9.16 -15.79
CA ALA A 220 -12.08 9.48 -15.41
C ALA A 220 -12.10 10.51 -14.26
N MET A 221 -11.20 10.37 -13.28
CA MET A 221 -11.04 11.30 -12.17
C MET A 221 -10.60 12.68 -12.68
N GLU A 222 -9.57 12.75 -13.54
CA GLU A 222 -9.14 14.02 -14.15
C GLU A 222 -10.27 14.69 -14.95
N ALA A 223 -11.10 13.90 -15.64
CA ALA A 223 -12.26 14.41 -16.36
C ALA A 223 -13.31 15.00 -15.41
N ILE A 224 -13.60 14.37 -14.29
CA ILE A 224 -14.50 14.86 -13.24
C ILE A 224 -13.93 16.13 -12.61
N ASP A 225 -12.68 16.11 -12.16
CA ASP A 225 -12.01 17.24 -11.51
C ASP A 225 -11.97 18.47 -12.41
N SER A 226 -11.72 18.29 -13.72
CA SER A 226 -11.71 19.39 -14.70
C SER A 226 -13.05 20.13 -14.79
N VAL A 227 -14.16 19.47 -14.44
CA VAL A 227 -15.49 20.06 -14.41
C VAL A 227 -15.82 20.65 -13.04
N LEU A 228 -15.49 19.93 -11.97
CA LEU A 228 -15.77 20.36 -10.61
C LEU A 228 -14.92 21.58 -10.21
N PHE A 229 -13.66 21.64 -10.69
CA PHE A 229 -12.68 22.64 -10.29
C PHE A 229 -12.07 23.34 -11.51
N SER A 230 -12.94 24.00 -12.28
CA SER A 230 -12.58 24.63 -13.56
C SER A 230 -11.63 25.82 -13.42
N ARG A 231 -11.46 26.36 -12.22
CA ARG A 231 -10.58 27.50 -11.88
C ARG A 231 -9.57 27.19 -10.82
N HIS A 232 -9.88 26.24 -9.95
CA HIS A 232 -9.02 25.84 -8.86
C HIS A 232 -7.95 24.83 -9.36
N PRO A 233 -6.71 24.89 -8.87
CA PRO A 233 -5.66 23.95 -9.25
C PRO A 233 -6.04 22.47 -9.14
N TYR A 234 -6.99 22.09 -8.29
CA TYR A 234 -7.46 20.70 -8.18
C TYR A 234 -7.94 20.12 -9.52
N GLY A 235 -8.51 20.94 -10.40
CA GLY A 235 -9.01 20.46 -11.68
C GLY A 235 -8.20 20.93 -12.90
N ILE A 236 -7.26 21.85 -12.73
CA ILE A 236 -6.47 22.39 -13.84
C ILE A 236 -4.98 21.99 -13.80
N GLN A 237 -4.54 21.38 -12.70
CA GLN A 237 -3.16 20.90 -12.51
C GLN A 237 -3.17 19.48 -11.98
N THR A 238 -2.48 18.57 -12.67
CA THR A 238 -2.29 17.21 -12.16
C THR A 238 -1.03 17.15 -11.30
N THR A 239 -0.99 16.25 -10.33
CA THR A 239 0.15 16.10 -9.41
C THR A 239 1.44 15.79 -10.15
N ILE A 240 1.37 14.93 -11.17
CA ILE A 240 2.54 14.57 -11.98
C ILE A 240 2.89 15.63 -13.04
N GLY A 241 2.01 16.62 -13.28
CA GLY A 241 2.18 17.65 -14.27
C GLY A 241 1.76 17.27 -15.69
N THR A 242 1.85 18.22 -16.60
CA THR A 242 1.56 18.01 -18.03
C THR A 242 2.79 17.50 -18.77
N GLN A 243 2.57 16.78 -19.88
CA GLN A 243 3.66 16.35 -20.76
C GLN A 243 4.49 17.52 -21.27
N GLU A 244 3.85 18.66 -21.61
CA GLU A 244 4.54 19.86 -22.09
C GLU A 244 5.48 20.42 -21.03
N HIS A 245 5.03 20.50 -19.78
CA HIS A 245 5.84 21.04 -18.69
C HIS A 245 6.99 20.11 -18.32
N LEU A 246 6.76 18.80 -18.32
CA LEU A 246 7.83 17.82 -18.10
C LEU A 246 8.90 17.87 -19.21
N LYS A 247 8.51 18.13 -20.47
CA LYS A 247 9.47 18.36 -21.56
C LYS A 247 10.27 19.66 -21.44
N ASN A 248 9.87 20.58 -20.55
CA ASN A 248 10.50 21.89 -20.36
C ASN A 248 10.79 22.20 -18.87
N PRO A 249 11.47 21.31 -18.14
CA PRO A 249 11.68 21.46 -16.70
C PRO A 249 12.57 22.65 -16.36
N SER A 250 12.38 23.27 -15.18
CA SER A 250 13.18 24.37 -14.67
C SER A 250 13.77 24.05 -13.31
N ILE A 251 15.08 23.96 -13.22
CA ILE A 251 15.78 23.77 -11.95
C ILE A 251 15.60 25.02 -11.06
N ILE A 252 15.60 26.22 -11.64
CA ILE A 252 15.39 27.48 -10.89
C ILE A 252 13.99 27.50 -10.24
N ASN A 253 12.96 27.07 -10.96
CA ASN A 253 11.60 27.02 -10.39
C ASN A 253 11.52 26.03 -9.24
N ILE A 254 12.19 24.86 -9.34
CA ILE A 254 12.28 23.87 -8.26
C ILE A 254 12.99 24.45 -7.03
N GLU A 255 14.14 25.11 -7.22
CA GLU A 255 14.88 25.77 -6.14
C GLU A 255 14.06 26.86 -5.46
N ASN A 256 13.34 27.67 -6.23
CA ASN A 256 12.45 28.70 -5.71
C ASN A 256 11.27 28.09 -4.93
N HIS A 257 10.67 27.03 -5.45
CA HIS A 257 9.57 26.32 -4.79
C HIS A 257 10.04 25.74 -3.44
N ARG A 258 11.18 25.05 -3.43
CA ARG A 258 11.80 24.55 -2.22
C ARG A 258 12.07 25.68 -1.21
N SER A 259 12.71 26.76 -1.64
CA SER A 259 13.07 27.88 -0.76
C SER A 259 11.86 28.59 -0.17
N ASN A 260 10.73 28.57 -0.87
CA ASN A 260 9.50 29.18 -0.40
C ASN A 260 8.75 28.31 0.60
N PHE A 261 8.67 27.00 0.38
CA PHE A 261 7.74 26.14 1.09
C PHE A 261 8.39 25.10 2.01
N TYR A 262 9.64 24.65 1.75
CA TYR A 262 10.38 23.73 2.59
C TYR A 262 11.12 24.49 3.69
N VAL A 263 10.37 25.01 4.62
CA VAL A 263 10.83 25.86 5.71
C VAL A 263 10.11 25.48 7.01
N PRO A 264 10.74 25.66 8.18
CA PRO A 264 10.24 25.04 9.43
C PRO A 264 8.83 25.50 9.80
N ASN A 265 8.45 26.73 9.52
CA ASN A 265 7.09 27.24 9.81
C ASN A 265 6.01 26.75 8.81
N ASN A 266 6.37 25.91 7.84
CA ASN A 266 5.48 25.21 6.93
C ASN A 266 5.63 23.68 6.98
N VAL A 267 6.34 23.17 7.98
CA VAL A 267 6.64 21.74 8.13
C VAL A 267 6.21 21.24 9.50
N ALA A 268 5.77 20.00 9.54
CA ALA A 268 5.55 19.27 10.79
C ALA A 268 6.30 17.94 10.79
N ILE A 269 6.83 17.57 11.96
CA ILE A 269 7.33 16.23 12.27
C ILE A 269 6.25 15.50 13.07
N CYS A 270 5.72 14.40 12.54
CA CYS A 270 4.65 13.62 13.11
C CYS A 270 5.16 12.23 13.47
N VAL A 271 5.10 11.83 14.75
CA VAL A 271 5.70 10.57 15.18
C VAL A 271 4.81 9.76 16.13
N SER A 272 4.86 8.44 15.96
CA SER A 272 4.25 7.45 16.85
C SER A 272 5.19 6.29 17.07
N GLY A 273 5.38 5.85 18.31
CA GLY A 273 6.21 4.70 18.63
C GLY A 273 6.84 4.74 20.01
N ASP A 274 7.95 4.01 20.17
CA ASP A 274 8.66 3.89 21.45
C ASP A 274 9.77 4.94 21.56
N PHE A 275 9.48 6.03 22.24
CA PHE A 275 10.43 7.10 22.52
C PHE A 275 10.04 7.89 23.79
N ASP A 276 11.00 8.65 24.31
CA ASP A 276 10.74 9.66 25.36
C ASP A 276 10.53 11.03 24.69
N PRO A 277 9.35 11.68 24.88
CA PRO A 277 9.03 12.93 24.21
C PRO A 277 9.99 14.08 24.50
N ASP A 278 10.51 14.21 25.74
CA ASP A 278 11.44 15.30 26.11
C ASP A 278 12.78 15.11 25.40
N SER A 279 13.28 13.87 25.34
CA SER A 279 14.53 13.53 24.63
C SER A 279 14.36 13.69 23.12
N PHE A 280 13.19 13.33 22.57
CA PHE A 280 12.88 13.50 21.16
C PHE A 280 12.90 14.99 20.78
N VAL A 281 12.16 15.83 21.49
CA VAL A 281 12.15 17.29 21.23
C VAL A 281 13.54 17.88 21.36
N GLN A 282 14.32 17.48 22.36
CA GLN A 282 15.71 17.94 22.51
C GLN A 282 16.58 17.61 21.28
N THR A 283 16.38 16.42 20.72
CA THR A 283 17.10 15.99 19.51
C THR A 283 16.65 16.82 18.30
N ILE A 284 15.35 17.07 18.17
CA ILE A 284 14.81 17.89 17.07
C ILE A 284 15.32 19.34 17.18
N GLU A 285 15.28 19.94 18.35
CA GLU A 285 15.85 21.28 18.58
C GLU A 285 17.34 21.36 18.19
N LYS A 286 18.12 20.33 18.53
CA LYS A 286 19.55 20.27 18.23
C LYS A 286 19.86 20.32 16.74
N TYR A 287 19.07 19.62 15.91
CA TYR A 287 19.36 19.46 14.50
C TYR A 287 18.55 20.37 13.59
N PHE A 288 17.32 20.74 13.99
CA PHE A 288 16.40 21.56 13.18
C PHE A 288 16.23 22.99 13.73
N GLY A 289 16.78 23.31 14.91
CA GLY A 289 16.54 24.58 15.57
C GLY A 289 17.10 25.80 14.82
N GLU A 290 18.16 25.62 14.04
CA GLU A 290 18.78 26.69 13.23
C GLU A 290 18.19 26.79 11.81
N TRP A 291 17.22 25.94 11.48
CA TRP A 291 16.52 26.02 10.17
C TRP A 291 15.73 27.32 10.08
N GLU A 292 16.05 28.14 9.09
CA GLU A 292 15.49 29.49 8.96
C GLU A 292 14.03 29.46 8.47
N PRO A 293 13.10 30.14 9.18
CA PRO A 293 11.71 30.23 8.75
C PRO A 293 11.50 31.23 7.61
N ASN A 294 10.48 31.03 6.80
CA ASN A 294 10.01 32.02 5.83
C ASN A 294 8.74 32.73 6.36
N PRO A 295 8.87 33.95 6.93
CA PRO A 295 7.70 34.70 7.39
C PRO A 295 6.81 35.21 6.24
N GLY A 296 7.27 35.10 5.00
CA GLY A 296 6.57 35.56 3.81
C GLY A 296 5.65 34.53 3.16
N ILE A 297 5.52 33.32 3.73
CA ILE A 297 4.60 32.31 3.17
C ILE A 297 3.18 32.86 3.16
N LYS A 298 2.57 32.85 1.99
CA LYS A 298 1.19 33.25 1.81
C LYS A 298 0.33 32.03 1.49
N THR A 299 -0.78 31.90 2.16
CA THR A 299 -1.84 31.01 1.72
C THR A 299 -2.40 31.55 0.42
N LEU A 300 -2.38 30.71 -0.62
CA LEU A 300 -2.97 31.08 -1.90
C LEU A 300 -4.50 31.18 -1.74
N THR A 301 -5.08 32.11 -2.45
CA THR A 301 -6.53 32.31 -2.50
C THR A 301 -6.96 32.21 -3.95
N TYR A 302 -8.05 31.52 -4.19
CA TYR A 302 -8.54 31.23 -5.52
C TYR A 302 -9.90 31.89 -5.75
N GLU A 303 -10.19 32.21 -7.00
CA GLU A 303 -11.53 32.66 -7.41
C GLU A 303 -12.53 31.50 -7.11
N PRO A 304 -13.71 31.83 -6.54
CA PRO A 304 -14.72 30.81 -6.29
C PRO A 304 -15.11 30.07 -7.57
N GLU A 305 -15.31 28.78 -7.45
CA GLU A 305 -15.77 27.96 -8.55
C GLU A 305 -17.19 28.34 -8.99
N PRO A 306 -17.46 28.39 -10.29
CA PRO A 306 -18.81 28.66 -10.78
C PRO A 306 -19.76 27.52 -10.37
N GLN A 307 -21.05 27.86 -10.19
CA GLN A 307 -22.05 26.84 -9.91
C GLN A 307 -22.30 25.97 -11.16
N ILE A 308 -22.32 24.65 -10.97
CA ILE A 308 -22.79 23.71 -11.96
C ILE A 308 -24.33 23.69 -11.90
N THR A 309 -24.99 24.14 -12.99
CA THR A 309 -26.46 24.26 -13.05
C THR A 309 -27.14 23.20 -13.91
N LYS A 310 -26.35 22.38 -14.62
CA LYS A 310 -26.77 21.22 -15.40
C LYS A 310 -25.67 20.18 -15.40
N PRO A 311 -25.98 18.89 -15.54
CA PRO A 311 -24.95 17.88 -15.68
C PRO A 311 -23.97 18.20 -16.81
N VAL A 312 -22.68 17.98 -16.54
CA VAL A 312 -21.62 18.13 -17.54
C VAL A 312 -21.02 16.75 -17.79
N GLU A 313 -21.19 16.28 -19.01
CA GLU A 313 -20.77 14.93 -19.40
C GLU A 313 -19.41 14.95 -20.08
N LYS A 314 -18.59 13.97 -19.75
CA LYS A 314 -17.31 13.65 -20.37
C LYS A 314 -17.32 12.17 -20.78
N THR A 315 -16.52 11.83 -21.78
CA THR A 315 -16.23 10.45 -22.14
C THR A 315 -14.74 10.27 -22.18
N VAL A 316 -14.25 9.22 -21.53
CA VAL A 316 -12.86 8.79 -21.57
C VAL A 316 -12.78 7.37 -22.14
N TYR A 317 -11.67 7.07 -22.81
CA TYR A 317 -11.46 5.79 -23.43
C TYR A 317 -10.24 5.08 -22.82
N GLY A 318 -10.31 3.76 -22.76
CA GLY A 318 -9.24 2.91 -22.31
C GLY A 318 -9.56 1.43 -22.51
N LEU A 319 -8.62 0.58 -22.21
CA LEU A 319 -8.72 -0.86 -22.52
C LEU A 319 -9.49 -1.65 -21.47
N ASP A 320 -9.52 -1.18 -20.21
CA ASP A 320 -10.19 -1.88 -19.11
C ASP A 320 -11.72 -1.87 -19.26
N ALA A 321 -12.40 -2.59 -18.38
CA ALA A 321 -13.85 -2.68 -18.33
C ALA A 321 -14.55 -1.30 -18.21
N GLU A 322 -15.75 -1.18 -18.77
CA GLU A 322 -16.54 0.04 -18.75
C GLU A 322 -17.07 0.36 -17.36
N PHE A 323 -17.12 1.67 -17.01
CA PHE A 323 -17.79 2.18 -15.80
C PHE A 323 -18.31 3.60 -15.99
N VAL A 324 -19.14 4.06 -15.06
CA VAL A 324 -19.59 5.44 -14.98
C VAL A 324 -19.21 6.05 -13.65
N MET A 325 -18.69 7.28 -13.69
CA MET A 325 -18.34 8.07 -12.50
C MET A 325 -19.16 9.35 -12.45
N ILE A 326 -19.71 9.68 -11.27
CA ILE A 326 -20.46 10.91 -11.02
C ILE A 326 -19.81 11.64 -9.86
N GLY A 327 -19.61 12.96 -10.01
CA GLY A 327 -18.98 13.77 -8.98
C GLY A 327 -19.74 15.06 -8.67
N TRP A 328 -19.83 15.40 -7.38
CA TRP A 328 -20.32 16.67 -6.87
C TRP A 328 -19.23 17.38 -6.09
N ARG A 329 -19.14 18.70 -6.26
CA ARG A 329 -18.25 19.50 -5.42
C ARG A 329 -18.88 19.72 -4.05
N THR A 330 -18.10 19.47 -3.01
CA THR A 330 -18.49 19.59 -1.60
C THR A 330 -17.56 20.57 -0.86
N PRO A 331 -17.87 20.97 0.38
CA PRO A 331 -16.97 21.73 1.21
C PRO A 331 -15.66 21.00 1.47
N GLY A 332 -14.56 21.74 1.57
CA GLY A 332 -13.30 21.20 2.03
C GLY A 332 -13.30 20.94 3.55
N ASP A 333 -12.28 20.22 4.03
CA ASP A 333 -12.17 19.79 5.43
C ASP A 333 -11.91 20.95 6.41
N ARG A 334 -11.50 22.12 5.95
CA ARG A 334 -11.47 23.32 6.79
C ARG A 334 -12.85 23.70 7.36
N ASP A 335 -13.94 23.29 6.71
CA ASP A 335 -15.28 23.29 7.27
C ASP A 335 -15.58 21.95 7.93
N ILE A 336 -14.96 21.75 9.09
CA ILE A 336 -14.95 20.48 9.84
C ILE A 336 -16.36 19.89 9.98
N LEU A 337 -17.36 20.72 10.37
CA LEU A 337 -18.71 20.21 10.62
C LEU A 337 -19.38 19.69 9.35
N ARG A 338 -19.21 20.39 8.22
CA ARG A 338 -19.77 19.94 6.94
C ARG A 338 -19.05 18.74 6.37
N SER A 339 -17.73 18.69 6.51
CA SER A 339 -16.92 17.54 6.08
C SER A 339 -17.30 16.27 6.87
N GLU A 340 -17.45 16.37 8.18
CA GLU A 340 -17.86 15.27 9.07
C GLU A 340 -19.28 14.75 8.77
N VAL A 341 -20.22 15.65 8.49
CA VAL A 341 -21.56 15.21 8.03
C VAL A 341 -21.49 14.53 6.67
N GLY A 342 -20.64 15.00 5.78
CA GLY A 342 -20.37 14.37 4.47
C GLY A 342 -19.85 12.94 4.58
N GLU A 343 -19.01 12.65 5.58
CA GLU A 343 -18.53 11.28 5.87
C GLU A 343 -19.71 10.36 6.24
N ILE A 344 -20.62 10.83 7.10
CA ILE A 344 -21.85 10.07 7.44
C ILE A 344 -22.74 9.89 6.23
N VAL A 345 -22.92 10.92 5.41
CA VAL A 345 -23.69 10.86 4.15
C VAL A 345 -23.14 9.79 3.22
N GLY A 346 -21.83 9.75 3.01
CA GLY A 346 -21.15 8.72 2.21
C GLY A 346 -21.44 7.32 2.73
N SER A 347 -21.30 7.14 4.05
CA SER A 347 -21.52 5.84 4.70
C SER A 347 -23.00 5.41 4.71
N VAL A 348 -23.95 6.34 4.81
CA VAL A 348 -25.39 6.03 4.69
C VAL A 348 -25.72 5.56 3.28
N LEU A 349 -25.08 6.15 2.27
CA LEU A 349 -25.29 5.73 0.88
C LEU A 349 -24.62 4.39 0.58
N TYR A 350 -23.33 4.27 0.97
CA TYR A 350 -22.52 3.08 0.72
C TYR A 350 -21.48 2.91 1.83
N ASN A 351 -21.42 1.73 2.42
CA ASN A 351 -20.44 1.38 3.46
C ASN A 351 -19.86 -0.04 3.28
N GLY A 352 -20.14 -0.69 2.15
CA GLY A 352 -19.70 -2.04 1.83
C GLY A 352 -20.53 -3.15 2.51
N ALA A 353 -21.60 -2.78 3.24
CA ALA A 353 -22.42 -3.73 3.99
C ALA A 353 -23.92 -3.43 3.94
N ALA A 354 -24.37 -2.30 4.49
CA ALA A 354 -25.77 -2.02 4.78
C ALA A 354 -26.24 -0.61 4.35
N GLY A 355 -25.45 0.11 3.57
CA GLY A 355 -25.84 1.38 2.97
C GLY A 355 -26.97 1.21 1.96
N LEU A 356 -27.59 2.30 1.53
CA LEU A 356 -28.69 2.28 0.58
C LEU A 356 -28.30 1.53 -0.71
N ALA A 357 -27.21 1.96 -1.35
CA ALA A 357 -26.71 1.34 -2.58
C ALA A 357 -26.19 -0.09 -2.36
N ASP A 358 -25.60 -0.39 -1.18
CA ASP A 358 -25.20 -1.76 -0.84
C ASP A 358 -26.37 -2.73 -0.96
N LEU A 359 -27.54 -2.34 -0.44
CA LEU A 359 -28.71 -3.22 -0.36
C LEU A 359 -29.54 -3.19 -1.65
N ASP A 360 -29.79 -2.01 -2.19
CA ASP A 360 -30.75 -1.84 -3.26
C ASP A 360 -30.16 -1.94 -4.67
N LEU A 361 -28.82 -1.80 -4.79
CA LEU A 361 -28.13 -1.97 -6.06
C LEU A 361 -27.25 -3.23 -6.06
N VAL A 362 -26.31 -3.36 -5.12
CA VAL A 362 -25.34 -4.47 -5.12
C VAL A 362 -25.98 -5.77 -4.64
N GLN A 363 -26.55 -5.78 -3.43
CA GLN A 363 -27.22 -6.98 -2.88
C GLN A 363 -28.41 -7.43 -3.72
N ALA A 364 -29.13 -6.48 -4.30
CA ALA A 364 -30.23 -6.76 -5.22
C ALA A 364 -29.77 -7.12 -6.64
N GLN A 365 -28.46 -7.19 -6.89
CA GLN A 365 -27.86 -7.51 -8.19
C GLN A 365 -28.39 -6.67 -9.34
N LYS A 366 -28.65 -5.37 -9.14
CA LYS A 366 -29.10 -4.44 -10.18
C LYS A 366 -27.96 -3.83 -10.99
N ILE A 367 -26.75 -3.81 -10.42
CA ILE A 367 -25.50 -3.35 -11.06
C ILE A 367 -24.37 -4.33 -10.74
N GLY A 368 -23.29 -4.29 -11.51
CA GLY A 368 -22.12 -5.15 -11.31
C GLY A 368 -21.27 -4.75 -10.10
N GLY A 369 -21.17 -3.46 -9.80
CA GLY A 369 -20.43 -2.93 -8.65
C GLY A 369 -20.78 -1.47 -8.40
N PHE A 370 -20.57 -1.03 -7.17
CA PHE A 370 -20.81 0.35 -6.76
C PHE A 370 -19.83 0.78 -5.68
N TYR A 371 -19.36 2.02 -5.79
CA TYR A 371 -18.56 2.68 -4.76
C TYR A 371 -19.04 4.11 -4.56
N ALA A 372 -18.98 4.61 -3.32
CA ALA A 372 -19.20 6.01 -3.00
C ALA A 372 -18.07 6.51 -2.09
N MET A 373 -17.55 7.68 -2.37
CA MET A 373 -16.50 8.32 -1.60
C MET A 373 -16.84 9.78 -1.35
N ASN A 374 -16.67 10.25 -0.10
CA ASN A 374 -16.58 11.67 0.21
C ASN A 374 -15.09 11.99 0.41
N TYR A 375 -14.46 12.53 -0.64
CA TYR A 375 -13.04 12.88 -0.61
C TYR A 375 -12.87 14.35 -0.27
N SER A 376 -12.35 14.65 0.90
CA SER A 376 -12.24 16.02 1.41
C SER A 376 -10.78 16.47 1.36
N ARG A 377 -10.55 17.62 0.74
CA ARG A 377 -9.25 18.34 0.66
C ARG A 377 -9.40 19.67 1.39
N PRO A 378 -8.32 20.38 1.76
CA PRO A 378 -8.41 21.62 2.53
C PRO A 378 -9.33 22.70 1.95
N ASP A 379 -9.29 22.93 0.63
CA ASP A 379 -10.04 24.04 0.02
C ASP A 379 -11.43 23.61 -0.46
N TYR A 380 -11.55 22.44 -1.06
CA TYR A 380 -12.79 21.84 -1.56
C TYR A 380 -12.76 20.33 -1.34
N GLY A 381 -13.93 19.75 -1.20
CA GLY A 381 -14.14 18.31 -1.29
C GLY A 381 -14.90 17.91 -2.55
N GLU A 382 -15.02 16.61 -2.75
CA GLU A 382 -15.83 16.01 -3.78
C GLU A 382 -16.52 14.75 -3.26
N PHE A 383 -17.75 14.58 -3.68
CA PHE A 383 -18.52 13.36 -3.42
C PHE A 383 -18.63 12.58 -4.72
N LEU A 384 -18.03 11.40 -4.75
CA LEU A 384 -17.86 10.58 -5.94
C LEU A 384 -18.68 9.31 -5.85
N LEU A 385 -19.34 8.92 -6.95
CA LEU A 385 -19.94 7.63 -7.15
C LEU A 385 -19.32 6.96 -8.37
N VAL A 386 -19.03 5.68 -8.26
CA VAL A 386 -18.56 4.83 -9.38
C VAL A 386 -19.49 3.63 -9.50
N GLY A 387 -19.98 3.36 -10.70
CA GLY A 387 -20.86 2.24 -10.98
C GLY A 387 -20.39 1.41 -12.16
N TYR A 388 -20.40 0.10 -11.99
CA TYR A 388 -20.01 -0.88 -13.01
C TYR A 388 -21.25 -1.58 -13.57
N PRO A 389 -21.38 -1.72 -14.90
CA PRO A 389 -22.52 -2.36 -15.52
C PRO A 389 -22.46 -3.88 -15.36
N ARG A 390 -23.64 -4.49 -15.33
CA ARG A 390 -23.78 -5.94 -15.55
C ARG A 390 -23.77 -6.26 -17.04
N GLU A 391 -23.73 -7.54 -17.37
CA GLU A 391 -23.80 -8.00 -18.75
C GLU A 391 -25.05 -7.44 -19.46
N GLY A 392 -24.83 -6.77 -20.58
CA GLY A 392 -25.86 -6.16 -21.40
C GLY A 392 -26.49 -4.88 -20.84
N GLN A 393 -26.03 -4.37 -19.71
CA GLN A 393 -26.50 -3.12 -19.10
C GLN A 393 -25.71 -1.92 -19.67
N THR A 394 -26.41 -0.84 -19.97
CA THR A 394 -25.77 0.41 -20.42
C THR A 394 -25.25 1.24 -19.25
N LEU A 395 -24.23 2.06 -19.49
CA LEU A 395 -23.71 2.98 -18.47
C LEU A 395 -24.76 4.03 -18.07
N GLU A 396 -25.64 4.40 -18.97
CA GLU A 396 -26.75 5.31 -18.73
C GLU A 396 -27.78 4.71 -17.76
N GLU A 397 -28.08 3.42 -17.85
CA GLU A 397 -28.94 2.69 -16.90
C GLU A 397 -28.28 2.63 -15.52
N VAL A 398 -26.97 2.37 -15.45
CA VAL A 398 -26.21 2.38 -14.18
C VAL A 398 -26.24 3.77 -13.55
N ARG A 399 -25.97 4.83 -14.32
CA ARG A 399 -26.09 6.23 -13.86
C ARG A 399 -27.47 6.50 -13.24
N ASP A 400 -28.54 6.11 -13.92
CA ASP A 400 -29.89 6.41 -13.47
C ASP A 400 -30.22 5.71 -12.14
N LEU A 401 -29.79 4.45 -11.99
CA LEU A 401 -29.91 3.71 -10.72
C LEU A 401 -29.12 4.38 -9.59
N MET A 402 -27.91 4.83 -9.85
CA MET A 402 -27.07 5.54 -8.86
C MET A 402 -27.74 6.84 -8.42
N LEU A 403 -28.28 7.62 -9.35
CA LEU A 403 -28.98 8.87 -9.06
C LEU A 403 -30.29 8.66 -8.31
N GLU A 404 -31.00 7.52 -8.50
CA GLU A 404 -32.19 7.15 -7.73
C GLU A 404 -31.81 7.01 -6.24
N GLU A 405 -30.70 6.31 -5.91
CA GLU A 405 -30.24 6.17 -4.53
C GLU A 405 -29.85 7.52 -3.88
N VAL A 406 -29.20 8.41 -4.62
CA VAL A 406 -28.99 9.79 -4.18
C VAL A 406 -30.30 10.51 -3.92
N GLY A 407 -31.31 10.28 -4.75
CA GLY A 407 -32.67 10.81 -4.57
C GLY A 407 -33.32 10.36 -3.25
N ARG A 408 -33.18 9.09 -2.90
CA ARG A 408 -33.63 8.52 -1.62
C ARG A 408 -32.93 9.14 -0.44
N LEU A 409 -31.60 9.27 -0.51
CA LEU A 409 -30.81 9.95 0.51
C LEU A 409 -31.28 11.39 0.73
N ARG A 410 -31.55 12.15 -0.33
CA ARG A 410 -32.03 13.53 -0.28
C ARG A 410 -33.44 13.66 0.29
N THR A 411 -34.30 12.67 0.11
CA THR A 411 -35.67 12.64 0.69
C THR A 411 -35.70 12.09 2.11
N GLY A 412 -34.57 11.57 2.60
CA GLY A 412 -34.44 10.92 3.91
C GLY A 412 -35.15 9.56 3.95
N ASP A 413 -35.27 8.87 2.81
CA ASP A 413 -35.83 7.52 2.73
C ASP A 413 -34.80 6.47 3.15
N PHE A 414 -34.41 6.51 4.43
CA PHE A 414 -33.54 5.54 5.08
C PHE A 414 -33.83 5.47 6.58
N ASP A 415 -33.41 4.37 7.21
CA ASP A 415 -33.62 4.18 8.64
C ASP A 415 -32.63 5.06 9.45
N GLU A 416 -33.14 5.74 10.49
CA GLU A 416 -32.29 6.56 11.37
C GLU A 416 -31.26 5.74 12.16
N ASP A 417 -31.56 4.46 12.47
CA ASP A 417 -30.63 3.56 13.14
C ASP A 417 -29.39 3.27 12.30
N LEU A 418 -29.43 3.47 10.97
CA LEU A 418 -28.28 3.36 10.10
C LEU A 418 -27.19 4.39 10.45
N ILE A 419 -27.55 5.62 10.79
CA ILE A 419 -26.59 6.65 11.23
C ILE A 419 -25.85 6.20 12.49
N LYS A 420 -26.60 5.67 13.47
CA LYS A 420 -26.02 5.18 14.72
C LYS A 420 -25.05 4.00 14.48
N SER A 421 -25.46 3.06 13.62
CA SER A 421 -24.62 1.94 13.24
C SER A 421 -23.37 2.40 12.50
N THR A 422 -23.48 3.38 11.60
CA THR A 422 -22.36 4.03 10.91
C THR A 422 -21.36 4.60 11.91
N ILE A 423 -21.83 5.37 12.90
CA ILE A 423 -20.94 5.98 13.91
C ILE A 423 -20.22 4.89 14.74
N ASN A 424 -20.91 3.81 15.11
CA ASN A 424 -20.28 2.69 15.81
C ASN A 424 -19.20 2.00 14.96
N ASN A 425 -19.43 1.85 13.65
CA ASN A 425 -18.43 1.29 12.74
C ASN A 425 -17.24 2.24 12.51
N ILE A 426 -17.47 3.56 12.43
CA ILE A 426 -16.38 4.55 12.40
C ILE A 426 -15.54 4.45 13.66
N LYS A 427 -16.17 4.34 14.83
CA LYS A 427 -15.47 4.16 16.11
C LYS A 427 -14.62 2.88 16.12
N LEU A 428 -15.17 1.76 15.69
CA LEU A 428 -14.45 0.49 15.57
C LEU A 428 -13.26 0.61 14.61
N SER A 429 -13.48 1.23 13.46
CA SER A 429 -12.43 1.47 12.45
C SER A 429 -11.31 2.33 13.01
N GLN A 430 -11.63 3.41 13.73
CA GLN A 430 -10.64 4.26 14.37
C GLN A 430 -9.82 3.50 15.45
N MET A 431 -10.49 2.67 16.28
CA MET A 431 -9.79 1.81 17.25
C MET A 431 -8.79 0.88 16.56
N ALA A 432 -9.19 0.23 15.45
CA ALA A 432 -8.33 -0.64 14.68
C ALA A 432 -7.17 0.12 13.99
N GLN A 433 -7.43 1.30 13.46
CA GLN A 433 -6.38 2.13 12.85
C GLN A 433 -5.33 2.56 13.88
N PHE A 434 -5.73 2.85 15.10
CA PHE A 434 -4.81 3.25 16.16
C PHE A 434 -3.96 2.11 16.75
N GLU A 435 -4.11 0.89 16.30
CA GLU A 435 -3.13 -0.17 16.51
C GLU A 435 -1.82 0.08 15.76
N SER A 436 -1.87 0.80 14.62
CA SER A 436 -0.72 1.08 13.77
C SER A 436 -0.05 2.43 14.10
N ASN A 437 1.27 2.42 14.32
CA ASN A 437 2.06 3.65 14.45
C ASN A 437 1.94 4.56 13.22
N GLY A 438 1.92 3.98 12.03
CA GLY A 438 1.74 4.72 10.77
C GLY A 438 0.42 5.47 10.73
N ARG A 439 -0.69 4.81 11.08
CA ARG A 439 -2.02 5.44 11.10
C ARG A 439 -2.16 6.51 12.16
N ARG A 440 -1.58 6.30 13.36
CA ARG A 440 -1.53 7.33 14.42
C ARG A 440 -0.80 8.58 13.95
N ALA A 441 0.39 8.44 13.39
CA ALA A 441 1.19 9.56 12.93
C ALA A 441 0.58 10.25 11.69
N MET A 442 -0.08 9.49 10.79
CA MET A 442 -0.79 10.03 9.63
C MET A 442 -1.98 10.93 10.04
N ALA A 443 -2.67 10.62 11.14
CA ALA A 443 -3.72 11.49 11.65
C ALA A 443 -3.19 12.89 11.99
N PHE A 444 -1.95 12.99 12.50
CA PHE A 444 -1.30 14.29 12.74
C PHE A 444 -0.93 15.00 11.44
N VAL A 445 -0.46 14.24 10.42
CA VAL A 445 -0.18 14.81 9.08
C VAL A 445 -1.44 15.46 8.54
N ASN A 446 -2.56 14.74 8.51
CA ASN A 446 -3.83 15.25 8.00
C ASN A 446 -4.29 16.52 8.76
N SER A 447 -4.25 16.48 10.09
CA SER A 447 -4.59 17.63 10.95
C SER A 447 -3.70 18.85 10.64
N PHE A 448 -2.38 18.64 10.49
CA PHE A 448 -1.45 19.71 10.14
C PHE A 448 -1.73 20.29 8.76
N ILE A 449 -1.88 19.46 7.74
CA ILE A 449 -2.10 19.90 6.35
C ILE A 449 -3.40 20.69 6.21
N SER A 450 -4.49 20.19 6.78
CA SER A 450 -5.79 20.88 6.76
C SER A 450 -5.78 22.18 7.57
N GLY A 451 -4.80 22.33 8.46
CA GLY A 451 -4.68 23.50 9.35
C GLY A 451 -5.63 23.45 10.53
N HIS A 452 -6.10 22.28 10.89
CA HIS A 452 -6.95 22.07 12.06
C HIS A 452 -6.21 22.31 13.36
N ASN A 453 -6.97 22.59 14.42
CA ASN A 453 -6.49 22.41 15.77
C ASN A 453 -6.65 20.93 16.13
N TRP A 454 -5.61 20.27 16.62
CA TRP A 454 -5.66 18.84 16.98
C TRP A 454 -6.84 18.47 17.89
N LYS A 455 -7.33 19.42 18.70
CA LYS A 455 -8.52 19.21 19.52
C LYS A 455 -9.75 18.84 18.68
N ASP A 456 -9.86 19.40 17.51
CA ASP A 456 -11.02 19.15 16.66
C ASP A 456 -10.96 17.73 16.10
N ASP A 457 -9.80 17.26 15.66
CA ASP A 457 -9.64 15.88 15.15
C ASP A 457 -9.74 14.86 16.30
N ALA A 458 -9.06 15.09 17.40
CA ALA A 458 -9.07 14.20 18.56
C ALA A 458 -10.47 13.99 19.18
N LEU A 459 -11.40 14.92 18.99
CA LEU A 459 -12.76 14.89 19.51
C LEU A 459 -13.84 14.72 18.43
N GLN A 460 -13.46 14.27 17.23
CA GLN A 460 -14.38 14.05 16.11
C GLN A 460 -15.57 13.17 16.48
N LEU A 461 -15.34 12.01 17.10
CA LEU A 461 -16.41 11.08 17.49
C LEU A 461 -17.49 11.74 18.37
N ASN A 462 -17.10 12.64 19.26
CA ASN A 462 -18.06 13.37 20.13
C ASN A 462 -19.00 14.31 19.33
N ARG A 463 -18.60 14.72 18.13
CA ARG A 463 -19.42 15.52 17.22
C ARG A 463 -20.26 14.62 16.34
N LEU A 464 -19.67 13.55 15.79
CA LEU A 464 -20.38 12.57 14.96
C LEU A 464 -21.55 11.95 15.71
N GLU A 465 -21.42 11.62 17.01
CA GLU A 465 -22.49 11.09 17.86
C GLU A 465 -23.73 12.00 17.95
N LYS A 466 -23.61 13.25 17.54
CA LYS A 466 -24.72 14.24 17.57
C LYS A 466 -25.32 14.51 16.21
N VAL A 467 -24.79 13.89 15.16
CA VAL A 467 -25.32 14.04 13.80
C VAL A 467 -26.70 13.43 13.72
N THR A 468 -27.64 14.19 13.19
CA THR A 468 -29.04 13.80 13.05
C THR A 468 -29.39 13.48 11.61
N LYS A 469 -30.45 12.71 11.41
CA LYS A 469 -31.00 12.43 10.09
C LYS A 469 -31.31 13.70 9.29
N THR A 470 -31.83 14.74 9.96
CA THR A 470 -32.08 16.02 9.31
C THR A 470 -30.81 16.65 8.76
N GLN A 471 -29.70 16.65 9.52
CA GLN A 471 -28.43 17.20 9.04
C GLN A 471 -27.89 16.41 7.84
N VAL A 472 -28.01 15.07 7.85
CA VAL A 472 -27.62 14.21 6.70
C VAL A 472 -28.45 14.57 5.48
N THR A 473 -29.76 14.68 5.62
CA THR A 473 -30.69 15.00 4.53
C THR A 473 -30.47 16.42 3.99
N ASP A 474 -30.30 17.41 4.89
CA ASP A 474 -30.03 18.80 4.53
C ASP A 474 -28.71 18.92 3.76
N TRP A 475 -27.66 18.25 4.24
CA TRP A 475 -26.36 18.21 3.56
C TRP A 475 -26.49 17.60 2.15
N ALA A 476 -27.18 16.47 2.02
CA ALA A 476 -27.39 15.82 0.73
C ALA A 476 -28.19 16.74 -0.23
N ASN A 477 -29.17 17.49 0.27
CA ASN A 477 -29.93 18.45 -0.53
C ASN A 477 -29.10 19.68 -0.93
N GLU A 478 -28.19 20.13 -0.07
CA GLU A 478 -27.32 21.29 -0.34
C GLU A 478 -26.27 20.95 -1.40
N TYR A 479 -25.61 19.77 -1.32
CA TYR A 479 -24.44 19.45 -2.11
C TYR A 479 -24.69 18.42 -3.23
N LEU A 480 -25.58 17.44 -3.07
CA LEU A 480 -25.84 16.40 -4.08
C LEU A 480 -27.06 16.76 -4.97
N GLY A 481 -27.00 17.93 -5.59
CA GLY A 481 -28.10 18.42 -6.41
C GLY A 481 -28.36 17.53 -7.64
N ALA A 482 -29.65 17.36 -8.00
CA ALA A 482 -30.09 16.50 -9.11
C ALA A 482 -29.55 16.91 -10.49
N ASN A 483 -29.09 18.16 -10.64
CA ASN A 483 -28.58 18.70 -11.90
C ASN A 483 -27.21 19.39 -11.76
N SER A 484 -26.52 19.28 -10.62
CA SER A 484 -25.30 20.01 -10.32
C SER A 484 -24.11 19.09 -10.15
N TYR A 485 -23.84 18.21 -11.13
CA TYR A 485 -22.79 17.21 -11.06
C TYR A 485 -21.97 17.11 -12.35
N ALA A 486 -20.77 16.59 -12.24
CA ALA A 486 -19.95 16.10 -13.33
C ALA A 486 -20.20 14.61 -13.55
N LEU A 487 -20.12 14.17 -14.80
CA LEU A 487 -20.35 12.79 -15.21
C LEU A 487 -19.25 12.36 -16.17
N ALA A 488 -18.59 11.28 -15.90
CA ALA A 488 -17.63 10.66 -16.80
C ALA A 488 -18.08 9.22 -17.15
N TYR A 489 -18.23 8.96 -18.45
CA TYR A 489 -18.37 7.61 -18.99
C TYR A 489 -16.99 7.10 -19.41
N LYS A 490 -16.51 6.05 -18.79
CA LYS A 490 -15.35 5.31 -19.25
C LYS A 490 -15.82 4.21 -20.20
N ARG A 491 -15.39 4.26 -21.45
CA ARG A 491 -15.76 3.30 -22.49
C ARG A 491 -14.53 2.57 -23.01
N ILE A 492 -14.73 1.32 -23.44
CA ILE A 492 -13.65 0.54 -24.07
C ILE A 492 -13.30 1.18 -25.42
N GLY A 493 -12.00 1.39 -25.64
CA GLY A 493 -11.49 1.92 -26.90
C GLY A 493 -10.10 2.53 -26.73
N GLU A 494 -9.44 2.80 -27.86
CA GLU A 494 -8.19 3.56 -27.86
C GLU A 494 -8.46 5.02 -27.53
N ASP A 495 -7.63 5.61 -26.66
CA ASP A 495 -7.68 7.05 -26.42
C ASP A 495 -6.89 7.75 -27.52
N PRO A 496 -7.56 8.56 -28.40
CA PRO A 496 -6.91 9.23 -29.50
C PRO A 496 -5.98 10.38 -29.03
N ASN A 497 -5.99 10.74 -27.75
CA ASN A 497 -5.25 11.86 -27.19
C ASN A 497 -3.99 11.40 -26.43
N ILE A 498 -3.70 10.12 -26.35
CA ILE A 498 -2.49 9.61 -25.72
C ILE A 498 -1.30 9.89 -26.63
N ASP A 499 -0.52 10.90 -26.26
CA ASP A 499 0.76 11.20 -26.88
C ASP A 499 1.86 10.78 -25.88
N LYS A 500 2.59 9.71 -26.18
CA LYS A 500 3.69 9.26 -25.33
C LYS A 500 4.78 10.31 -25.27
N ILE A 501 5.35 10.53 -24.09
CA ILE A 501 6.60 11.28 -23.97
C ILE A 501 7.72 10.38 -24.52
N ALA A 502 8.30 10.77 -25.63
CA ALA A 502 9.54 10.16 -26.09
C ALA A 502 10.68 10.77 -25.27
N ALA A 503 11.32 9.93 -24.48
CA ALA A 503 12.50 10.32 -23.72
C ALA A 503 13.69 10.46 -24.66
N PRO A 504 14.52 11.51 -24.53
CA PRO A 504 15.79 11.59 -25.23
C PRO A 504 16.72 10.47 -24.75
N ALA A 505 17.57 9.95 -25.64
CA ALA A 505 18.57 8.96 -25.23
C ALA A 505 19.57 9.60 -24.23
N ILE A 506 19.81 8.92 -23.11
CA ILE A 506 20.77 9.31 -22.08
C ILE A 506 21.95 8.35 -22.01
N THR A 507 23.10 8.86 -21.61
CA THR A 507 24.27 8.01 -21.33
C THR A 507 24.10 7.31 -19.98
N PRO A 508 24.20 5.97 -19.91
CA PRO A 508 24.13 5.25 -18.63
C PRO A 508 25.16 5.76 -17.62
N ILE A 509 24.69 6.03 -16.40
CA ILE A 509 25.56 6.59 -15.35
C ILE A 509 26.34 5.51 -14.60
N GLU A 510 27.44 5.95 -13.94
CA GLU A 510 28.19 5.08 -13.04
C GLU A 510 27.44 4.88 -11.72
N THR A 511 27.32 3.65 -11.26
CA THR A 511 26.65 3.33 -9.98
C THR A 511 27.50 3.60 -8.74
N ASN A 512 28.80 3.77 -8.90
CA ASN A 512 29.78 4.12 -7.85
C ASN A 512 29.60 3.33 -6.53
N ARG A 513 29.25 2.05 -6.60
CA ARG A 513 28.97 1.19 -5.44
C ARG A 513 30.12 1.08 -4.44
N HIS A 514 31.34 1.31 -4.90
CA HIS A 514 32.54 1.30 -4.07
C HIS A 514 32.79 2.62 -3.33
N MET A 515 32.05 3.68 -3.67
CA MET A 515 32.16 4.99 -3.04
C MET A 515 31.21 5.13 -1.84
N GLN A 516 31.58 6.01 -0.94
CA GLN A 516 30.85 6.33 0.28
C GLN A 516 31.29 7.69 0.78
N SER A 517 30.36 8.54 1.20
CA SER A 517 30.66 9.84 1.80
C SER A 517 31.22 9.71 3.22
N ASP A 518 31.90 10.77 3.68
CA ASP A 518 32.33 10.88 5.08
C ASP A 518 31.13 10.97 6.02
N PHE A 519 30.01 11.55 5.55
CA PHE A 519 28.77 11.63 6.30
C PHE A 519 28.23 10.23 6.60
N LEU A 520 28.07 9.37 5.59
CA LEU A 520 27.63 8.00 5.79
C LEU A 520 28.58 7.22 6.70
N THR A 521 29.90 7.41 6.52
CA THR A 521 30.89 6.81 7.39
C THR A 521 30.71 7.26 8.85
N SER A 522 30.35 8.53 9.09
CA SER A 522 30.09 9.05 10.43
C SER A 522 28.85 8.43 11.08
N ILE A 523 27.81 8.15 10.29
CA ILE A 523 26.61 7.47 10.76
C ILE A 523 26.88 6.01 11.10
N GLN A 524 27.64 5.29 10.24
CA GLN A 524 28.05 3.91 10.50
C GLN A 524 28.83 3.73 11.80
N ASN A 525 29.69 4.71 12.12
CA ASN A 525 30.55 4.69 13.30
C ASN A 525 29.91 5.34 14.53
N SER A 526 28.66 5.77 14.45
CA SER A 526 27.95 6.37 15.59
C SER A 526 27.71 5.33 16.70
N GLU A 527 27.94 5.71 17.93
CA GLU A 527 27.63 4.87 19.09
C GLU A 527 26.13 4.93 19.39
N VAL A 528 25.45 3.80 19.30
CA VAL A 528 24.04 3.66 19.67
C VAL A 528 23.87 2.52 20.66
N SER A 529 22.99 2.70 21.64
CA SER A 529 22.65 1.61 22.58
C SER A 529 22.00 0.46 21.81
N PRO A 530 22.50 -0.79 21.92
CA PRO A 530 21.95 -1.91 21.18
C PRO A 530 20.53 -2.24 21.66
N ILE A 531 19.67 -2.64 20.73
CA ILE A 531 18.38 -3.28 21.02
C ILE A 531 18.61 -4.78 20.88
N GLU A 532 18.24 -5.54 21.92
CA GLU A 532 18.36 -6.99 21.87
C GLU A 532 17.22 -7.60 21.05
N PRO A 533 17.49 -8.59 20.19
CA PRO A 533 16.46 -9.28 19.41
C PRO A 533 15.53 -10.06 20.34
N VAL A 534 14.24 -10.07 20.04
CA VAL A 534 13.25 -10.87 20.77
C VAL A 534 12.54 -11.75 19.76
N PHE A 535 12.64 -13.05 19.93
CA PHE A 535 11.98 -14.03 19.08
C PHE A 535 10.78 -14.62 19.82
N PRO A 536 9.67 -14.95 19.13
CA PRO A 536 8.51 -15.55 19.77
C PRO A 536 8.83 -16.86 20.48
N ASP A 537 8.28 -17.01 21.66
CA ASP A 537 8.23 -18.27 22.44
C ASP A 537 6.78 -18.76 22.48
N PHE A 538 6.40 -19.61 21.53
CA PHE A 538 5.03 -20.05 21.36
C PHE A 538 4.48 -20.84 22.54
N THR A 539 5.33 -21.25 23.50
CA THR A 539 4.89 -21.87 24.77
C THR A 539 4.43 -20.85 25.80
N LYS A 540 4.74 -19.55 25.59
CA LYS A 540 4.38 -18.44 26.49
C LYS A 540 3.52 -17.38 25.82
N ASP A 541 3.78 -17.13 24.54
CA ASP A 541 3.17 -16.01 23.82
C ASP A 541 1.77 -16.33 23.31
N MET A 542 1.37 -17.60 23.31
CA MET A 542 0.05 -18.09 22.95
C MET A 542 -0.34 -19.31 23.81
N ALA A 543 -1.62 -19.68 23.79
CA ALA A 543 -2.09 -20.93 24.36
C ALA A 543 -2.64 -21.86 23.26
N ARG A 544 -2.58 -23.17 23.55
CA ARG A 544 -3.14 -24.23 22.69
C ARG A 544 -4.03 -25.10 23.53
N ASP A 545 -5.24 -25.35 23.06
CA ASP A 545 -6.21 -26.22 23.67
C ASP A 545 -6.97 -27.01 22.58
N GLU A 546 -7.90 -27.83 22.95
CA GLU A 546 -8.72 -28.63 22.05
C GLU A 546 -10.20 -28.35 22.31
N LEU A 547 -10.97 -28.12 21.26
CA LEU A 547 -12.43 -28.05 21.30
C LEU A 547 -13.01 -29.44 21.08
N THR A 548 -14.34 -29.56 21.15
CA THR A 548 -15.05 -30.82 20.81
C THR A 548 -14.60 -31.37 19.46
N GLY A 549 -14.61 -32.69 19.30
CA GLY A 549 -14.23 -33.33 18.04
C GLY A 549 -12.73 -33.27 17.70
N GLY A 550 -11.88 -32.87 18.64
CA GLY A 550 -10.44 -32.76 18.39
C GLY A 550 -10.02 -31.62 17.50
N VAL A 551 -10.83 -30.55 17.48
CA VAL A 551 -10.52 -29.31 16.77
C VAL A 551 -9.50 -28.51 17.57
N GLU A 552 -8.36 -28.16 16.96
CA GLU A 552 -7.30 -27.37 17.62
C GLU A 552 -7.78 -25.96 17.88
N PHE A 553 -7.55 -25.43 19.10
CA PHE A 553 -7.86 -24.07 19.50
C PHE A 553 -6.57 -23.31 19.82
N LEU A 554 -6.26 -22.30 19.01
CA LEU A 554 -5.10 -21.44 19.18
C LEU A 554 -5.57 -20.09 19.70
N TYR A 555 -5.04 -19.69 20.86
CA TYR A 555 -5.48 -18.51 21.58
C TYR A 555 -4.34 -17.52 21.80
N LYS A 556 -4.66 -16.23 21.59
CA LYS A 556 -3.82 -15.10 21.99
C LYS A 556 -4.70 -13.99 22.55
N LYS A 557 -4.35 -13.48 23.74
CA LYS A 557 -5.05 -12.35 24.33
C LYS A 557 -4.74 -11.04 23.61
N ASN A 558 -5.78 -10.26 23.30
CA ASN A 558 -5.66 -8.86 22.89
C ASN A 558 -5.59 -7.97 24.14
N GLU A 559 -4.44 -7.35 24.38
CA GLU A 559 -4.20 -6.44 25.52
C GLU A 559 -4.32 -4.96 25.15
N ILE A 560 -4.66 -4.67 23.86
CA ILE A 560 -4.65 -3.31 23.31
C ILE A 560 -6.03 -2.68 23.35
N ASN A 561 -7.06 -3.45 22.95
CA ASN A 561 -8.44 -2.98 22.81
C ASN A 561 -9.45 -4.14 22.89
N ASP A 562 -10.73 -3.81 22.70
CA ASP A 562 -11.84 -4.76 22.77
C ASP A 562 -12.19 -5.42 21.41
N ILE A 563 -11.29 -5.38 20.43
CA ILE A 563 -11.50 -6.00 19.12
C ILE A 563 -11.16 -7.48 19.22
N THR A 564 -12.09 -8.31 18.73
CA THR A 564 -11.90 -9.76 18.62
C THR A 564 -11.87 -10.20 17.17
N SER A 565 -11.00 -11.13 16.86
CA SER A 565 -10.95 -11.90 15.63
C SER A 565 -11.08 -13.39 15.95
N TYR A 566 -12.16 -13.98 15.49
CA TYR A 566 -12.36 -15.42 15.40
C TYR A 566 -12.04 -15.88 13.98
N VAL A 567 -11.27 -16.97 13.83
CA VAL A 567 -10.90 -17.51 12.52
C VAL A 567 -10.99 -19.04 12.55
N ALA A 568 -11.73 -19.63 11.62
CA ALA A 568 -11.71 -21.08 11.38
C ALA A 568 -10.98 -21.35 10.05
N ILE A 569 -10.03 -22.30 10.06
CA ILE A 569 -9.19 -22.65 8.92
C ILE A 569 -9.42 -24.11 8.56
N PHE A 570 -9.85 -24.36 7.32
CA PHE A 570 -10.08 -25.68 6.76
C PHE A 570 -9.00 -26.02 5.73
N ASP A 571 -8.37 -27.16 5.83
CA ASP A 571 -7.35 -27.66 4.90
C ASP A 571 -7.96 -28.17 3.58
N LYS A 572 -8.85 -27.39 3.00
CA LYS A 572 -9.51 -27.63 1.73
C LYS A 572 -9.68 -26.31 0.99
N GLY A 573 -9.07 -26.18 -0.16
CA GLY A 573 -9.16 -24.99 -1.00
C GLY A 573 -9.68 -25.31 -2.40
N THR A 574 -9.48 -24.37 -3.34
CA THR A 574 -9.93 -24.55 -4.73
C THR A 574 -9.19 -25.66 -5.48
N GLN A 575 -7.98 -26.08 -5.03
CA GLN A 575 -7.30 -27.25 -5.54
C GLN A 575 -8.03 -28.57 -5.21
N ASN A 576 -8.77 -28.61 -4.10
CA ASN A 576 -9.61 -29.74 -3.73
C ASN A 576 -11.00 -29.63 -4.36
N ASP A 577 -11.55 -28.41 -4.41
CA ASP A 577 -12.91 -28.19 -4.88
C ASP A 577 -13.06 -26.78 -5.48
N PRO A 578 -12.93 -26.65 -6.80
CA PRO A 578 -12.96 -25.33 -7.46
C PRO A 578 -14.32 -24.62 -7.41
N ARG A 579 -15.38 -25.27 -6.85
CA ARG A 579 -16.69 -24.65 -6.65
C ARG A 579 -16.72 -23.69 -5.46
N LEU A 580 -15.79 -23.81 -4.52
CA LEU A 580 -15.85 -23.13 -3.21
C LEU A 580 -15.90 -21.61 -3.34
N ASP A 581 -15.13 -21.04 -4.26
CA ASP A 581 -15.13 -19.60 -4.47
C ASP A 581 -16.51 -19.08 -4.92
N LEU A 582 -17.06 -19.68 -5.96
CA LEU A 582 -18.42 -19.37 -6.42
C LEU A 582 -19.48 -19.68 -5.36
N ALA A 583 -19.29 -20.73 -4.56
CA ALA A 583 -20.21 -21.11 -3.49
C ALA A 583 -20.27 -20.04 -2.38
N PHE A 584 -19.15 -19.49 -1.95
CA PHE A 584 -19.11 -18.40 -0.97
C PHE A 584 -19.65 -17.09 -1.54
N SER A 585 -19.35 -16.80 -2.80
CA SER A 585 -19.96 -15.68 -3.49
C SER A 585 -21.49 -15.82 -3.52
N TYR A 586 -22.00 -17.00 -3.87
CA TYR A 586 -23.45 -17.27 -3.86
C TYR A 586 -24.05 -17.13 -2.45
N LEU A 587 -23.41 -17.68 -1.43
CA LEU A 587 -23.88 -17.61 -0.04
C LEU A 587 -24.06 -16.16 0.43
N SER A 588 -23.20 -15.23 0.00
CA SER A 588 -23.26 -13.82 0.40
C SER A 588 -24.53 -13.08 -0.03
N TYR A 589 -25.24 -13.62 -1.02
CA TYR A 589 -26.49 -13.07 -1.52
C TYR A 589 -27.74 -13.76 -0.94
N LEU A 590 -27.57 -14.78 -0.10
CA LEU A 590 -28.69 -15.57 0.40
C LEU A 590 -29.14 -15.15 1.80
N GLY A 591 -30.41 -15.41 2.08
CA GLY A 591 -30.97 -15.33 3.42
C GLY A 591 -31.14 -16.72 4.05
N THR A 592 -31.67 -16.73 5.28
CA THR A 592 -32.11 -17.92 6.01
C THR A 592 -33.63 -17.91 6.18
N PRO A 593 -34.25 -18.96 6.72
CA PRO A 593 -35.70 -18.93 7.00
C PRO A 593 -36.15 -17.81 7.94
N THR A 594 -35.22 -17.26 8.72
CA THR A 594 -35.50 -16.24 9.75
C THR A 594 -35.06 -14.84 9.37
N ARG A 595 -34.13 -14.71 8.40
CA ARG A 595 -33.54 -13.42 7.98
C ARG A 595 -33.39 -13.36 6.46
N SER A 596 -33.81 -12.27 5.84
CA SER A 596 -33.41 -11.99 4.46
C SER A 596 -31.91 -11.68 4.37
N ALA A 597 -31.33 -11.79 3.18
CA ALA A 597 -29.94 -11.41 2.94
C ALA A 597 -29.63 -9.97 3.37
N GLY A 598 -30.49 -9.02 3.00
CA GLY A 598 -30.37 -7.62 3.44
C GLY A 598 -30.50 -7.45 4.96
N GLN A 599 -31.30 -8.29 5.64
CA GLN A 599 -31.39 -8.24 7.11
C GLN A 599 -30.11 -8.76 7.77
N ILE A 600 -29.48 -9.80 7.22
CA ILE A 600 -28.17 -10.30 7.70
C ILE A 600 -27.12 -9.19 7.62
N LYS A 601 -27.05 -8.49 6.52
CA LYS A 601 -26.13 -7.35 6.33
C LYS A 601 -26.38 -6.25 7.36
N LYS A 602 -27.65 -5.86 7.56
CA LYS A 602 -28.03 -4.86 8.56
C LYS A 602 -27.70 -5.29 9.98
N ASP A 603 -28.01 -6.53 10.34
CA ASP A 603 -27.73 -7.05 11.68
C ASP A 603 -26.22 -7.06 11.97
N MET A 604 -25.41 -7.56 11.04
CA MET A 604 -23.94 -7.53 11.16
C MET A 604 -23.40 -6.12 11.30
N TYR A 605 -23.88 -5.19 10.48
CA TYR A 605 -23.44 -3.78 10.53
C TYR A 605 -23.85 -3.10 11.84
N SER A 606 -25.04 -3.40 12.35
CA SER A 606 -25.53 -2.85 13.64
C SER A 606 -24.74 -3.37 14.84
N LEU A 607 -24.23 -4.60 14.77
CA LEU A 607 -23.32 -5.19 15.77
C LEU A 607 -21.90 -4.63 15.69
N ALA A 608 -21.60 -3.78 14.71
CA ALA A 608 -20.22 -3.39 14.36
C ALA A 608 -19.33 -4.64 14.21
N CYS A 609 -19.83 -5.65 13.50
CA CYS A 609 -19.12 -6.89 13.20
C CYS A 609 -19.09 -7.13 11.68
N SER A 610 -18.03 -7.77 11.22
CA SER A 610 -17.86 -8.21 9.86
C SER A 610 -17.56 -9.71 9.80
N TYR A 611 -17.88 -10.35 8.68
CA TYR A 611 -17.45 -11.70 8.39
C TYR A 611 -16.89 -11.81 6.99
N SER A 612 -16.02 -12.78 6.78
CA SER A 612 -15.53 -13.19 5.46
C SER A 612 -15.41 -14.70 5.38
N LEU A 613 -15.84 -15.25 4.25
CA LEU A 613 -15.68 -16.67 3.89
C LEU A 613 -14.95 -16.69 2.55
N SER A 614 -13.76 -17.27 2.49
CA SER A 614 -12.94 -17.27 1.28
C SER A 614 -12.18 -18.57 1.11
N ALA A 615 -12.10 -19.06 -0.13
CA ALA A 615 -11.29 -20.22 -0.48
C ALA A 615 -10.06 -19.77 -1.27
N GLY A 616 -8.89 -20.02 -0.71
CA GLY A 616 -7.64 -19.93 -1.46
C GLY A 616 -7.32 -21.27 -2.13
N PRO A 617 -6.20 -21.38 -2.84
CA PRO A 617 -5.82 -22.65 -3.50
C PRO A 617 -5.73 -23.83 -2.54
N ILE A 618 -5.24 -23.61 -1.33
CA ILE A 618 -4.89 -24.67 -0.36
C ILE A 618 -5.90 -24.80 0.76
N GLN A 619 -6.44 -23.68 1.23
CA GLN A 619 -7.25 -23.61 2.46
C GLN A 619 -8.46 -22.69 2.26
N THR A 620 -9.51 -22.97 3.02
CA THR A 620 -10.64 -22.07 3.22
C THR A 620 -10.54 -21.43 4.59
N VAL A 621 -10.82 -20.12 4.63
CA VAL A 621 -10.81 -19.32 5.87
C VAL A 621 -12.18 -18.72 6.11
N ALA A 622 -12.75 -18.98 7.27
CA ALA A 622 -13.94 -18.29 7.78
C ALA A 622 -13.52 -17.38 8.94
N ARG A 623 -13.81 -16.08 8.82
CA ARG A 623 -13.45 -15.08 9.83
C ARG A 623 -14.67 -14.31 10.28
N VAL A 624 -14.75 -14.04 11.59
CA VAL A 624 -15.66 -13.05 12.17
C VAL A 624 -14.84 -12.07 13.01
N ARG A 625 -15.06 -10.77 12.80
CA ARG A 625 -14.32 -9.72 13.52
C ARG A 625 -15.25 -8.61 13.97
N GLY A 626 -15.04 -8.09 15.17
CA GLY A 626 -15.81 -7.00 15.73
C GLY A 626 -15.49 -6.76 17.20
N LEU A 627 -16.40 -6.08 17.92
CA LEU A 627 -16.28 -5.90 19.36
C LEU A 627 -16.59 -7.21 20.09
N GLU A 628 -15.83 -7.53 21.13
CA GLU A 628 -15.98 -8.75 21.91
C GLU A 628 -17.41 -9.01 22.39
N GLU A 629 -18.09 -7.99 22.86
CA GLU A 629 -19.47 -8.11 23.36
C GLU A 629 -20.49 -8.57 22.29
N ASN A 630 -20.18 -8.40 21.01
CA ASN A 630 -21.06 -8.71 19.89
C ASN A 630 -20.63 -9.95 19.09
N ILE A 631 -19.40 -10.45 19.32
CA ILE A 631 -18.80 -11.48 18.46
C ILE A 631 -19.61 -12.79 18.47
N GLY A 632 -20.15 -13.20 19.60
CA GLY A 632 -20.98 -14.41 19.70
C GLY A 632 -22.27 -14.30 18.87
N ALA A 633 -22.96 -13.16 18.96
CA ALA A 633 -24.16 -12.92 18.16
C ALA A 633 -23.84 -12.88 16.65
N ALA A 634 -22.72 -12.31 16.26
CA ALA A 634 -22.24 -12.31 14.88
C ALA A 634 -21.90 -13.71 14.38
N MET A 635 -21.27 -14.55 15.21
CA MET A 635 -21.00 -15.96 14.89
C MET A 635 -22.30 -16.74 14.67
N ASP A 636 -23.33 -16.54 15.52
CA ASP A 636 -24.63 -17.20 15.36
C ASP A 636 -25.29 -16.84 14.02
N ILE A 637 -25.16 -15.61 13.55
CA ILE A 637 -25.66 -15.18 12.24
C ILE A 637 -24.94 -15.91 11.10
N VAL A 638 -23.60 -16.00 11.18
CA VAL A 638 -22.79 -16.67 10.16
C VAL A 638 -23.07 -18.19 10.14
N GLU A 639 -23.17 -18.80 11.31
CA GLU A 639 -23.53 -20.23 11.45
C GLU A 639 -24.95 -20.52 10.89
N ASP A 640 -25.92 -19.65 11.18
CA ASP A 640 -27.26 -19.79 10.60
C ASP A 640 -27.21 -19.69 9.08
N LEU A 641 -26.44 -18.74 8.54
CA LEU A 641 -26.27 -18.59 7.10
C LEU A 641 -25.63 -19.82 6.46
N VAL A 642 -24.53 -20.32 7.02
CA VAL A 642 -23.82 -21.50 6.49
C VAL A 642 -24.68 -22.74 6.45
N PHE A 643 -25.45 -23.01 7.51
CA PHE A 643 -26.21 -24.27 7.61
C PHE A 643 -27.64 -24.19 7.09
N ASN A 644 -28.24 -23.01 7.09
CA ASN A 644 -29.67 -22.81 6.81
C ASN A 644 -29.95 -21.84 5.64
N ALA A 645 -28.95 -21.50 4.83
CA ALA A 645 -29.18 -20.65 3.65
C ALA A 645 -30.31 -21.22 2.78
N VAL A 646 -31.21 -20.34 2.35
CA VAL A 646 -32.33 -20.67 1.47
C VAL A 646 -31.90 -20.50 0.02
N PRO A 647 -31.95 -21.54 -0.81
CA PRO A 647 -31.57 -21.44 -2.21
C PRO A 647 -32.44 -20.43 -2.98
N ASP A 648 -31.81 -19.64 -3.84
CA ASP A 648 -32.47 -18.74 -4.78
C ASP A 648 -31.87 -18.91 -6.18
N THR A 649 -32.68 -19.44 -7.10
CA THR A 649 -32.24 -19.73 -8.46
C THR A 649 -32.11 -18.47 -9.32
N VAL A 650 -32.82 -17.39 -8.99
CA VAL A 650 -32.70 -16.10 -9.68
C VAL A 650 -31.35 -15.47 -9.35
N VAL A 651 -31.01 -15.42 -8.06
CA VAL A 651 -29.72 -14.97 -7.56
C VAL A 651 -28.57 -15.78 -8.18
N LEU A 652 -28.71 -17.11 -8.22
CA LEU A 652 -27.67 -17.97 -8.82
C LEU A 652 -27.49 -17.70 -10.32
N SER A 653 -28.59 -17.52 -11.05
CA SER A 653 -28.53 -17.23 -12.49
C SER A 653 -27.83 -15.89 -12.76
N ALA A 654 -28.14 -14.88 -11.95
CA ALA A 654 -27.53 -13.58 -12.03
C ALA A 654 -26.01 -13.64 -11.68
N LEU A 655 -25.65 -14.34 -10.60
CA LEU A 655 -24.25 -14.52 -10.20
C LEU A 655 -23.41 -15.24 -11.27
N LYS A 656 -24.00 -16.25 -11.95
CA LYS A 656 -23.28 -16.93 -13.06
C LYS A 656 -23.03 -15.98 -14.23
N ALA A 657 -23.98 -15.12 -14.57
CA ALA A 657 -23.79 -14.12 -15.62
C ALA A 657 -22.69 -13.11 -15.22
N ASP A 658 -22.71 -12.65 -13.96
CA ASP A 658 -21.68 -11.76 -13.43
C ASP A 658 -20.29 -12.41 -13.46
N ALA A 659 -20.18 -13.67 -13.05
CA ALA A 659 -18.91 -14.40 -13.08
C ALA A 659 -18.36 -14.57 -14.53
N LEU A 660 -19.23 -14.78 -15.51
CA LEU A 660 -18.78 -14.85 -16.92
C LEU A 660 -18.36 -13.49 -17.46
N LYS A 661 -19.06 -12.42 -17.06
CA LYS A 661 -18.65 -11.05 -17.40
C LYS A 661 -17.31 -10.70 -16.77
N GLU A 662 -17.14 -10.94 -15.47
CA GLU A 662 -15.87 -10.71 -14.75
C GLU A 662 -14.70 -11.42 -15.44
N ARG A 663 -14.89 -12.65 -15.90
CA ARG A 663 -13.89 -13.39 -16.69
C ARG A 663 -13.55 -12.71 -18.01
N ALA A 664 -14.55 -12.14 -18.68
CA ALA A 664 -14.31 -11.37 -19.90
C ALA A 664 -13.57 -10.07 -19.60
N ASP A 665 -13.93 -9.36 -18.51
CA ASP A 665 -13.29 -8.12 -18.07
C ASP A 665 -11.84 -8.37 -17.62
N ASN A 666 -11.55 -9.47 -16.92
CA ASN A 666 -10.18 -9.84 -16.52
C ASN A 666 -9.24 -10.00 -17.71
N LYS A 667 -9.73 -10.46 -18.88
CA LYS A 667 -8.94 -10.55 -20.10
C LYS A 667 -8.65 -9.19 -20.74
N LEU A 668 -9.32 -8.13 -20.32
CA LEU A 668 -9.04 -6.75 -20.72
C LEU A 668 -7.98 -6.09 -19.82
N SER A 669 -7.76 -6.60 -18.63
CA SER A 669 -6.78 -6.05 -17.67
C SER A 669 -5.40 -6.65 -17.88
N GLN A 670 -4.40 -5.81 -18.19
CA GLN A 670 -3.00 -6.26 -18.33
C GLN A 670 -2.48 -6.92 -17.04
N GLY A 671 -2.83 -6.37 -15.88
CA GLY A 671 -2.43 -6.92 -14.58
C GLY A 671 -3.02 -8.31 -14.34
N ALA A 672 -4.30 -8.52 -14.62
CA ALA A 672 -4.95 -9.82 -14.48
C ALA A 672 -4.38 -10.86 -15.47
N CYS A 673 -4.17 -10.46 -16.72
CA CYS A 673 -3.52 -11.33 -17.73
C CYS A 673 -2.10 -11.73 -17.30
N PHE A 674 -1.34 -10.82 -16.71
CA PHE A 674 0.00 -11.14 -16.22
C PHE A 674 -0.02 -12.06 -14.99
N SER A 675 -0.95 -11.87 -14.06
CA SER A 675 -1.12 -12.79 -12.93
C SER A 675 -1.45 -14.21 -13.40
N ALA A 676 -2.35 -14.34 -14.38
CA ALA A 676 -2.67 -15.63 -14.99
C ALA A 676 -1.45 -16.27 -15.69
N LEU A 677 -0.64 -15.47 -16.41
CA LEU A 677 0.61 -15.94 -16.98
C LEU A 677 1.60 -16.39 -15.91
N GLN A 678 1.72 -15.66 -14.79
CA GLN A 678 2.59 -16.07 -13.68
C GLN A 678 2.16 -17.41 -13.09
N ASP A 679 0.88 -17.64 -12.86
CA ASP A 679 0.36 -18.92 -12.38
C ASP A 679 0.66 -20.06 -13.37
N TYR A 680 0.50 -19.80 -14.66
CA TYR A 680 0.85 -20.77 -15.70
C TYR A 680 2.36 -21.06 -15.75
N VAL A 681 3.20 -20.04 -15.58
CA VAL A 681 4.66 -20.17 -15.50
C VAL A 681 5.08 -20.98 -14.30
N PHE A 682 4.51 -20.69 -13.12
CA PHE A 682 4.91 -21.31 -11.85
C PHE A 682 4.37 -22.72 -11.67
N TYR A 683 3.11 -22.96 -12.05
CA TYR A 683 2.41 -24.21 -11.74
C TYR A 683 2.01 -25.02 -12.98
N GLY A 684 1.92 -24.38 -14.14
CA GLY A 684 1.56 -25.03 -15.40
C GLY A 684 0.05 -25.24 -15.61
N PRO A 685 -0.32 -25.83 -16.78
CA PRO A 685 -1.72 -25.93 -17.16
C PRO A 685 -2.55 -26.88 -16.28
N GLU A 686 -1.93 -27.86 -15.64
CA GLU A 686 -2.64 -28.81 -14.75
C GLU A 686 -3.19 -28.12 -13.50
N PHE A 687 -2.44 -27.17 -12.94
CA PHE A 687 -2.90 -26.33 -11.85
C PHE A 687 -4.13 -25.52 -12.24
N ILE A 688 -4.05 -24.82 -13.40
CA ILE A 688 -5.16 -24.01 -13.93
C ILE A 688 -6.40 -24.87 -14.13
N ALA A 689 -6.27 -26.02 -14.81
CA ALA A 689 -7.38 -26.91 -15.09
C ALA A 689 -8.02 -27.50 -13.83
N LYS A 690 -7.26 -27.65 -12.74
CA LYS A 690 -7.74 -28.21 -11.48
C LYS A 690 -8.43 -27.16 -10.59
N SER A 691 -7.89 -25.94 -10.55
CA SER A 691 -8.37 -24.87 -9.65
C SER A 691 -9.44 -23.99 -10.25
N THR A 692 -9.64 -24.06 -11.57
CA THR A 692 -10.55 -23.17 -12.32
C THR A 692 -11.69 -23.97 -12.97
N LEU A 693 -12.93 -23.56 -12.70
CA LEU A 693 -14.10 -24.12 -13.41
C LEU A 693 -14.15 -23.61 -14.84
N SER A 694 -14.50 -24.45 -15.83
CA SER A 694 -14.84 -23.96 -17.16
C SER A 694 -16.16 -23.16 -17.15
N ASN A 695 -16.41 -22.37 -18.20
CA ASN A 695 -17.64 -21.63 -18.34
C ASN A 695 -18.88 -22.56 -18.38
N GLU A 696 -18.77 -23.72 -19.03
CA GLU A 696 -19.83 -24.74 -19.07
C GLU A 696 -20.06 -25.34 -17.70
N GLN A 697 -19.01 -25.59 -16.92
CA GLN A 697 -19.14 -26.09 -15.55
C GLN A 697 -19.88 -25.06 -14.69
N ILE A 698 -19.50 -23.78 -14.71
CA ILE A 698 -20.20 -22.71 -13.98
C ILE A 698 -21.69 -22.70 -14.35
N LEU A 699 -22.02 -22.73 -15.65
CA LEU A 699 -23.41 -22.71 -16.09
C LEU A 699 -24.20 -23.93 -15.62
N SER A 700 -23.56 -25.09 -15.47
CA SER A 700 -24.21 -26.35 -15.05
C SER A 700 -24.46 -26.46 -13.54
N LEU A 701 -23.74 -25.72 -12.69
CA LEU A 701 -23.84 -25.81 -11.23
C LEU A 701 -25.26 -25.47 -10.74
N THR A 702 -25.73 -26.19 -9.74
CA THR A 702 -27.00 -25.94 -9.06
C THR A 702 -26.79 -25.29 -7.70
N SER A 703 -27.84 -24.71 -7.12
CA SER A 703 -27.81 -24.22 -5.73
C SER A 703 -27.44 -25.32 -4.73
N GLU A 704 -27.87 -26.57 -4.98
CA GLU A 704 -27.58 -27.71 -4.14
C GLU A 704 -26.08 -28.09 -4.21
N ASP A 705 -25.46 -28.02 -5.38
CA ASP A 705 -24.02 -28.27 -5.55
C ASP A 705 -23.19 -27.28 -4.74
N LEU A 706 -23.54 -26.00 -4.77
CA LEU A 706 -22.78 -24.94 -4.08
C LEU A 706 -23.02 -24.98 -2.57
N LEU A 707 -24.27 -24.99 -2.12
CA LEU A 707 -24.59 -25.04 -0.69
C LEU A 707 -24.20 -26.36 -0.05
N GLY A 708 -24.26 -27.48 -0.82
CA GLY A 708 -23.78 -28.76 -0.39
C GLY A 708 -22.26 -28.78 -0.13
N ALA A 709 -21.46 -28.14 -0.98
CA ALA A 709 -20.02 -28.02 -0.82
C ALA A 709 -19.65 -27.24 0.45
N ILE A 710 -20.37 -26.14 0.74
CA ILE A 710 -20.14 -25.35 1.98
C ILE A 710 -20.53 -26.15 3.22
N LYS A 711 -21.71 -26.76 3.23
CA LYS A 711 -22.18 -27.55 4.38
C LYS A 711 -21.27 -28.75 4.65
N ASP A 712 -20.82 -29.44 3.61
CA ASP A 712 -19.85 -30.53 3.75
C ASP A 712 -18.55 -30.01 4.39
N LEU A 713 -18.00 -28.90 3.90
CA LEU A 713 -16.77 -28.32 4.43
C LEU A 713 -16.86 -28.00 5.92
N PHE A 714 -17.94 -27.35 6.36
CA PHE A 714 -18.11 -26.93 7.77
C PHE A 714 -18.40 -28.10 8.72
N THR A 715 -18.56 -29.32 8.22
CA THR A 715 -18.60 -30.55 9.06
C THR A 715 -17.23 -31.19 9.22
N LYS A 716 -16.22 -30.73 8.53
CA LYS A 716 -14.87 -31.33 8.53
C LYS A 716 -14.01 -30.80 9.67
N LYS A 717 -12.91 -31.51 9.94
CA LYS A 717 -11.91 -31.09 10.91
C LYS A 717 -11.23 -29.80 10.42
N HIS A 718 -11.08 -28.85 11.33
CA HIS A 718 -10.49 -27.56 11.08
C HIS A 718 -9.72 -27.07 12.29
N GLU A 719 -9.15 -25.88 12.21
CA GLU A 719 -8.44 -25.19 13.28
C GLU A 719 -9.15 -23.89 13.60
N VAL A 720 -9.17 -23.52 14.88
CA VAL A 720 -9.78 -22.27 15.34
C VAL A 720 -8.72 -21.39 15.99
N LEU A 721 -8.61 -20.16 15.49
CA LEU A 721 -7.79 -19.12 16.07
C LEU A 721 -8.68 -18.06 16.72
N TYR A 722 -8.29 -17.67 17.92
CA TYR A 722 -8.93 -16.59 18.65
C TYR A 722 -7.90 -15.56 19.08
N TYR A 723 -8.14 -14.31 18.72
CA TYR A 723 -7.44 -13.14 19.22
C TYR A 723 -8.43 -12.12 19.73
N GLY A 724 -8.51 -11.90 21.04
CA GLY A 724 -9.47 -10.98 21.65
C GLY A 724 -9.16 -10.72 23.13
N PRO A 725 -9.88 -9.79 23.80
CA PRO A 725 -9.58 -9.35 25.15
C PRO A 725 -9.96 -10.37 26.24
N SER A 726 -10.87 -11.30 25.97
CA SER A 726 -11.32 -12.31 26.92
C SER A 726 -10.21 -13.24 27.35
N GLU A 727 -10.22 -13.73 28.61
CA GLU A 727 -9.33 -14.78 29.09
C GLU A 727 -9.60 -16.09 28.35
N GLU A 728 -8.58 -16.96 28.20
CA GLU A 728 -8.62 -18.18 27.42
C GLU A 728 -9.85 -19.07 27.69
N VAL A 729 -10.17 -19.32 28.97
CA VAL A 729 -11.33 -20.15 29.36
C VAL A 729 -12.65 -19.52 28.90
N ALA A 730 -12.79 -18.21 29.00
CA ALA A 730 -13.99 -17.50 28.55
C ALA A 730 -14.07 -17.47 27.02
N ALA A 731 -12.97 -17.22 26.34
CA ALA A 731 -12.87 -17.24 24.88
C ALA A 731 -13.23 -18.63 24.32
N ARG A 732 -12.63 -19.68 24.88
CA ARG A 732 -12.93 -21.07 24.50
C ARG A 732 -14.41 -21.40 24.72
N LYS A 733 -14.98 -21.01 25.85
CA LYS A 733 -16.41 -21.23 26.13
C LYS A 733 -17.28 -20.47 25.12
N MET A 734 -16.98 -19.23 24.83
CA MET A 734 -17.72 -18.41 23.83
C MET A 734 -17.68 -19.09 22.46
N VAL A 735 -16.50 -19.55 22.00
CA VAL A 735 -16.40 -20.27 20.73
C VAL A 735 -17.25 -21.57 20.76
N MET A 736 -17.19 -22.36 21.83
CA MET A 736 -17.99 -23.58 21.94
C MET A 736 -19.50 -23.32 22.01
N ASP A 737 -19.92 -22.19 22.55
CA ASP A 737 -21.35 -21.83 22.63
C ASP A 737 -21.91 -21.38 21.27
N HIS A 738 -21.09 -20.81 20.39
CA HIS A 738 -21.51 -20.14 19.15
C HIS A 738 -20.96 -20.76 17.85
N HIS A 739 -20.03 -21.73 17.93
CA HIS A 739 -19.49 -22.44 16.77
C HIS A 739 -19.91 -23.90 16.76
N LYS A 740 -20.51 -24.35 15.65
CA LYS A 740 -20.98 -25.73 15.49
C LYS A 740 -19.86 -26.64 15.00
N ILE A 741 -19.41 -27.51 15.85
CA ILE A 741 -18.43 -28.54 15.52
C ILE A 741 -19.13 -29.93 15.49
N ALA A 742 -18.88 -30.71 14.44
CA ALA A 742 -19.37 -32.07 14.35
C ALA A 742 -18.76 -32.95 15.48
N ASP A 743 -19.52 -33.92 15.97
CA ASP A 743 -19.06 -34.80 17.03
C ASP A 743 -17.75 -35.57 16.68
N ASN A 744 -17.59 -35.96 15.45
CA ASN A 744 -16.40 -36.64 14.91
C ASN A 744 -16.08 -36.09 13.54
N PRO A 745 -15.47 -34.89 13.44
CA PRO A 745 -15.21 -34.26 12.17
C PRO A 745 -14.14 -35.05 11.40
N GLU A 746 -14.44 -35.37 10.15
CA GLU A 746 -13.49 -36.04 9.28
C GLU A 746 -12.29 -35.13 8.97
N PRO A 747 -11.05 -35.64 9.01
CA PRO A 747 -9.88 -34.90 8.65
C PRO A 747 -9.91 -34.54 7.14
N LEU A 748 -9.42 -33.39 6.80
CA LEU A 748 -9.20 -32.97 5.42
C LEU A 748 -7.78 -33.33 4.97
N VAL A 749 -7.62 -33.56 3.67
CA VAL A 749 -6.32 -33.72 3.04
C VAL A 749 -5.97 -32.40 2.36
N LYS A 750 -4.91 -31.74 2.82
CA LYS A 750 -4.40 -30.51 2.26
C LYS A 750 -3.80 -30.79 0.89
N GLU A 751 -4.43 -30.35 -0.18
CA GLU A 751 -3.88 -30.39 -1.53
C GLU A 751 -3.16 -29.08 -1.81
N ARG A 752 -1.97 -29.15 -2.41
CA ARG A 752 -1.10 -28.00 -2.67
C ARG A 752 -0.76 -27.91 -4.14
N PRO A 753 -0.65 -26.70 -4.69
CA PRO A 753 -0.07 -26.53 -6.01
C PRO A 753 1.41 -26.97 -5.99
N ILE A 754 1.84 -27.64 -7.02
CA ILE A 754 3.23 -28.09 -7.17
C ILE A 754 3.89 -27.22 -8.24
N HIS A 755 5.02 -26.62 -7.90
CA HIS A 755 5.80 -25.83 -8.84
C HIS A 755 6.30 -26.69 -10.00
N ARG A 756 6.31 -26.09 -11.21
CA ARG A 756 6.86 -26.73 -12.40
C ARG A 756 8.35 -27.00 -12.24
N GLN A 757 8.77 -28.17 -12.68
CA GLN A 757 10.19 -28.51 -12.79
C GLN A 757 10.74 -27.98 -14.12
N VAL A 758 11.88 -27.30 -14.05
CA VAL A 758 12.56 -26.71 -15.23
C VAL A 758 13.63 -27.66 -15.71
N SER A 759 13.47 -28.23 -16.90
CA SER A 759 14.40 -29.20 -17.52
C SER A 759 15.09 -28.66 -18.78
N GLY A 760 14.97 -27.40 -19.07
CA GLY A 760 15.50 -26.66 -20.20
C GLY A 760 14.85 -25.30 -20.32
N ASN A 761 15.45 -24.39 -21.05
CA ASN A 761 14.85 -23.09 -21.30
C ASN A 761 13.56 -23.24 -22.12
N GLU A 762 12.52 -22.51 -21.74
CA GLU A 762 11.24 -22.40 -22.43
C GLU A 762 10.80 -20.93 -22.45
N VAL A 763 10.24 -20.50 -23.57
CA VAL A 763 9.65 -19.16 -23.71
C VAL A 763 8.15 -19.30 -23.90
N LEU A 764 7.37 -18.64 -23.04
CA LEU A 764 5.92 -18.53 -23.11
C LEU A 764 5.56 -17.10 -23.51
N LEU A 765 4.88 -16.95 -24.64
CA LEU A 765 4.49 -15.65 -25.17
C LEU A 765 2.98 -15.54 -25.19
N VAL A 766 2.45 -14.55 -24.50
CA VAL A 766 1.03 -14.18 -24.48
C VAL A 766 0.87 -12.82 -25.12
N PRO A 767 0.20 -12.72 -26.29
CA PRO A 767 -0.03 -11.44 -26.93
C PRO A 767 -1.04 -10.61 -26.13
N TYR A 768 -0.68 -9.35 -25.88
CA TYR A 768 -1.55 -8.36 -25.25
C TYR A 768 -1.25 -6.97 -25.81
N ASP A 769 -2.30 -6.22 -26.16
CA ASP A 769 -2.14 -4.92 -26.81
C ASP A 769 -1.89 -3.81 -25.81
N ALA A 770 -0.66 -3.71 -25.31
CA ALA A 770 -0.21 -2.65 -24.41
C ALA A 770 1.12 -2.06 -24.88
N ASN A 771 1.38 -0.84 -24.42
CA ASN A 771 2.61 -0.11 -24.69
C ASN A 771 3.81 -0.55 -23.85
N GLN A 772 3.54 -1.29 -22.78
CA GLN A 772 4.54 -1.89 -21.91
C GLN A 772 4.43 -3.41 -21.97
N PHE A 773 5.56 -4.08 -21.90
CA PHE A 773 5.59 -5.53 -21.67
C PHE A 773 5.78 -5.83 -20.20
N TYR A 774 5.19 -6.95 -19.79
CA TYR A 774 5.47 -7.58 -18.50
C TYR A 774 6.22 -8.88 -18.73
N TYR A 775 7.20 -9.12 -17.90
CA TYR A 775 8.12 -10.24 -18.02
C TYR A 775 8.28 -10.96 -16.69
N VAL A 776 8.24 -12.28 -16.73
CA VAL A 776 8.58 -13.14 -15.60
C VAL A 776 9.61 -14.18 -16.04
N GLN A 777 10.63 -14.38 -15.21
CA GLN A 777 11.65 -15.42 -15.37
C GLN A 777 11.59 -16.31 -14.14
N TYR A 778 11.38 -17.60 -14.36
CA TYR A 778 11.14 -18.58 -13.31
C TYR A 778 12.07 -19.78 -13.44
N SER A 779 12.54 -20.29 -12.29
CA SER A 779 13.24 -21.57 -12.23
C SER A 779 13.07 -22.19 -10.85
N ASP A 780 12.71 -23.48 -10.81
CA ASP A 780 12.82 -24.25 -9.56
C ASP A 780 14.29 -24.56 -9.28
N ARG A 781 14.61 -24.86 -8.04
CA ARG A 781 15.99 -25.21 -7.66
C ARG A 781 16.22 -26.71 -7.51
N GLY A 782 15.18 -27.51 -7.51
CA GLY A 782 15.25 -28.97 -7.28
C GLY A 782 15.75 -29.35 -5.89
N GLU A 783 15.78 -28.40 -4.97
CA GLU A 783 16.19 -28.60 -3.57
C GLU A 783 15.04 -28.28 -2.63
N LYS A 784 14.76 -29.19 -1.69
CA LYS A 784 13.70 -29.09 -0.69
C LYS A 784 14.07 -28.13 0.42
N PHE A 785 13.07 -27.69 1.16
CA PHE A 785 13.26 -26.80 2.30
C PHE A 785 14.30 -27.35 3.28
N ASP A 786 15.25 -26.49 3.63
CA ASP A 786 16.21 -26.71 4.72
C ASP A 786 16.47 -25.37 5.41
N VAL A 787 16.11 -25.26 6.67
CA VAL A 787 16.26 -24.03 7.48
C VAL A 787 17.70 -23.49 7.49
N SER A 788 18.69 -24.35 7.27
CA SER A 788 20.10 -23.93 7.17
C SER A 788 20.42 -23.02 5.97
N ASN A 789 19.54 -22.98 4.96
CA ASN A 789 19.67 -22.11 3.79
C ASN A 789 19.10 -20.69 4.05
N ASP A 790 18.23 -20.51 5.06
CA ASP A 790 17.57 -19.24 5.32
C ASP A 790 18.50 -18.03 5.47
N PRO A 791 19.66 -18.12 6.17
CA PRO A 791 20.60 -17.02 6.22
C PRO A 791 21.15 -16.61 4.85
N GLY A 792 21.45 -17.60 3.99
CA GLY A 792 21.91 -17.37 2.62
C GLY A 792 20.86 -16.74 1.74
N VAL A 793 19.62 -17.24 1.79
CA VAL A 793 18.46 -16.70 1.07
C VAL A 793 18.19 -15.26 1.50
N THR A 794 18.14 -15.00 2.81
CA THR A 794 17.87 -13.66 3.34
C THR A 794 18.94 -12.66 2.91
N MET A 795 20.22 -13.05 3.04
CA MET A 795 21.33 -12.17 2.65
C MET A 795 21.36 -11.95 1.13
N TYR A 796 21.17 -12.99 0.32
CA TYR A 796 21.14 -12.87 -1.13
C TYR A 796 20.02 -11.95 -1.61
N ASN A 797 18.82 -12.13 -1.11
CA ASN A 797 17.66 -11.31 -1.50
C ASN A 797 17.87 -9.83 -1.13
N ASN A 798 18.43 -9.54 0.05
CA ASN A 798 18.73 -8.16 0.46
C ASN A 798 19.89 -7.52 -0.33
N TYR A 799 20.88 -8.31 -0.71
CA TYR A 799 22.04 -7.81 -1.46
C TYR A 799 21.71 -7.63 -2.94
N PHE A 800 21.01 -8.62 -3.54
CA PHE A 800 20.81 -8.69 -4.99
C PHE A 800 19.44 -8.23 -5.45
N GLY A 801 18.35 -8.70 -4.78
CA GLY A 801 17.05 -8.83 -5.45
C GLY A 801 16.02 -7.77 -5.13
N SER A 802 15.99 -7.23 -3.92
CA SER A 802 14.88 -6.40 -3.44
C SER A 802 15.36 -5.17 -2.68
N GLY A 803 14.70 -4.03 -2.91
CA GLY A 803 14.99 -2.74 -2.29
C GLY A 803 15.89 -1.85 -3.13
N MET A 804 15.87 -0.55 -2.84
CA MET A 804 16.56 0.49 -3.62
C MET A 804 18.09 0.35 -3.61
N ASN A 805 18.64 -0.32 -2.60
CA ASN A 805 20.09 -0.61 -2.52
C ASN A 805 20.50 -1.90 -3.21
N ALA A 806 19.54 -2.75 -3.62
CA ALA A 806 19.82 -4.03 -4.26
C ALA A 806 20.38 -3.86 -5.69
N ILE A 807 21.16 -4.83 -6.12
CA ILE A 807 21.83 -4.80 -7.44
C ILE A 807 20.81 -4.65 -8.56
N VAL A 808 19.68 -5.39 -8.51
CA VAL A 808 18.65 -5.33 -9.54
C VAL A 808 18.14 -3.92 -9.73
N PHE A 809 17.76 -3.23 -8.66
CA PHE A 809 17.26 -1.85 -8.73
C PHE A 809 18.33 -0.89 -9.27
N GLN A 810 19.54 -1.00 -8.74
CA GLN A 810 20.67 -0.14 -9.12
C GLN A 810 21.07 -0.27 -10.59
N GLU A 811 21.06 -1.48 -11.14
CA GLU A 811 21.45 -1.71 -12.53
C GLU A 811 20.33 -1.46 -13.52
N MET A 812 19.09 -1.89 -13.19
CA MET A 812 17.99 -1.85 -14.12
C MET A 812 17.33 -0.47 -14.19
N ARG A 813 17.13 0.18 -13.05
CA ARG A 813 16.46 1.49 -12.98
C ARG A 813 17.47 2.64 -12.97
N GLU A 814 18.33 2.71 -11.95
CA GLU A 814 19.13 3.90 -11.70
C GLU A 814 20.24 4.13 -12.74
N ALA A 815 20.96 3.06 -13.10
CA ALA A 815 22.09 3.21 -14.02
C ALA A 815 21.66 3.32 -15.49
N ARG A 816 20.60 2.63 -15.89
CA ARG A 816 20.26 2.45 -17.30
C ARG A 816 18.85 2.89 -17.68
N GLY A 817 17.95 3.18 -16.71
CA GLY A 817 16.57 3.53 -17.00
C GLY A 817 15.83 2.47 -17.86
N LEU A 818 16.18 1.19 -17.68
CA LEU A 818 15.62 0.10 -18.49
C LEU A 818 14.24 -0.32 -18.03
N ALA A 819 13.93 -0.15 -16.77
CA ALA A 819 12.64 -0.55 -16.21
C ALA A 819 12.29 0.34 -15.01
N TYR A 820 11.03 0.74 -14.90
CA TYR A 820 10.52 1.39 -13.70
C TYR A 820 10.44 0.41 -12.53
N SER A 821 9.97 -0.80 -12.81
CA SER A 821 9.87 -1.87 -11.82
C SER A 821 10.67 -3.10 -12.26
N ALA A 822 11.64 -3.49 -11.43
CA ALA A 822 12.43 -4.70 -11.60
C ALA A 822 12.74 -5.31 -10.24
N ARG A 823 12.57 -6.62 -10.13
CA ARG A 823 12.87 -7.35 -8.89
C ARG A 823 13.29 -8.79 -9.20
N ALA A 824 14.04 -9.38 -8.29
CA ALA A 824 14.35 -10.79 -8.30
C ALA A 824 14.31 -11.35 -6.86
N SER A 825 13.93 -12.59 -6.70
CA SER A 825 13.89 -13.23 -5.38
C SER A 825 14.10 -14.74 -5.49
N LEU A 826 14.84 -15.27 -4.56
CA LEU A 826 14.83 -16.71 -4.26
C LEU A 826 13.84 -16.92 -3.11
N ASN A 827 12.74 -17.60 -3.39
CA ASN A 827 11.68 -17.83 -2.42
C ASN A 827 11.91 -19.14 -1.67
N THR A 828 11.78 -19.04 -0.33
CA THR A 828 11.79 -20.20 0.54
C THR A 828 10.45 -20.93 0.42
N PRO A 829 10.42 -22.27 0.34
CA PRO A 829 9.19 -23.06 0.35
C PRO A 829 8.38 -22.84 1.63
N SER A 830 7.06 -23.00 1.53
CA SER A 830 6.14 -22.97 2.68
C SER A 830 5.96 -24.35 3.35
N TYR A 831 6.40 -25.42 2.69
CA TYR A 831 6.33 -26.79 3.17
C TYR A 831 7.64 -27.54 2.92
N PRO A 832 8.00 -28.55 3.74
CA PRO A 832 9.28 -29.26 3.63
C PRO A 832 9.48 -29.98 2.31
N GLU A 833 8.40 -30.40 1.67
CA GLU A 833 8.44 -31.16 0.43
C GLU A 833 8.53 -30.30 -0.83
N ASP A 834 8.35 -28.97 -0.71
CA ASP A 834 8.37 -28.06 -1.86
C ASP A 834 9.80 -27.59 -2.15
N ASP A 835 10.05 -27.22 -3.41
CA ASP A 835 11.34 -26.75 -3.86
C ASP A 835 11.50 -25.23 -3.66
N TYR A 836 12.74 -24.78 -3.42
CA TYR A 836 13.05 -23.36 -3.58
C TYR A 836 12.81 -22.93 -5.01
N MET A 837 12.26 -21.75 -5.19
CA MET A 837 12.07 -21.17 -6.51
C MET A 837 12.69 -19.79 -6.64
N PHE A 838 13.34 -19.57 -7.78
CA PHE A 838 13.80 -18.25 -8.17
C PHE A 838 12.82 -17.67 -9.18
N TYR A 839 12.44 -16.42 -8.97
CA TYR A 839 11.74 -15.66 -9.99
C TYR A 839 12.30 -14.24 -10.12
N ALA A 840 12.17 -13.70 -11.32
CA ALA A 840 12.51 -12.32 -11.62
C ALA A 840 11.37 -11.69 -12.43
N PHE A 841 11.20 -10.39 -12.27
CA PHE A 841 10.13 -9.62 -12.88
C PHE A 841 10.66 -8.29 -13.42
N ILE A 842 10.16 -7.90 -14.61
CA ILE A 842 10.37 -6.58 -15.19
C ILE A 842 9.05 -6.07 -15.78
N ALA A 843 8.77 -4.78 -15.59
CA ALA A 843 7.80 -4.03 -16.38
C ALA A 843 8.52 -2.87 -17.07
N SER A 844 8.42 -2.79 -18.40
CA SER A 844 9.12 -1.79 -19.20
C SER A 844 8.41 -1.53 -20.53
N GLN A 845 8.88 -0.53 -21.28
CA GLN A 845 8.41 -0.26 -22.64
C GLN A 845 8.80 -1.38 -23.61
N ASN A 846 7.96 -1.66 -24.60
CA ASN A 846 8.16 -2.75 -25.54
C ASN A 846 9.48 -2.64 -26.31
N ASP A 847 9.94 -1.45 -26.64
CA ASP A 847 11.19 -1.20 -27.37
C ASP A 847 12.46 -1.43 -26.55
N LYS A 848 12.34 -1.46 -25.20
CA LYS A 848 13.46 -1.75 -24.27
C LYS A 848 13.59 -3.25 -23.93
N LEU A 849 12.71 -4.11 -24.43
CA LEU A 849 12.65 -5.52 -24.05
C LEU A 849 14.00 -6.23 -24.13
N LYS A 850 14.66 -6.14 -25.27
CA LYS A 850 15.94 -6.81 -25.49
C LYS A 850 17.01 -6.35 -24.52
N ASP A 851 17.18 -5.04 -24.37
CA ASP A 851 18.20 -4.46 -23.51
C ASP A 851 17.94 -4.80 -22.04
N ALA A 852 16.67 -4.77 -21.63
CA ALA A 852 16.26 -5.11 -20.27
C ALA A 852 16.53 -6.60 -19.95
N VAL A 853 16.16 -7.52 -20.83
CA VAL A 853 16.38 -8.96 -20.61
C VAL A 853 17.88 -9.31 -20.65
N VAL A 854 18.63 -8.76 -21.60
CA VAL A 854 20.09 -9.00 -21.72
C VAL A 854 20.81 -8.51 -20.45
N GLU A 855 20.49 -7.32 -19.99
CA GLU A 855 21.12 -6.77 -18.77
C GLU A 855 20.71 -7.57 -17.53
N PHE A 856 19.46 -7.99 -17.44
CA PHE A 856 18.99 -8.80 -16.32
C PHE A 856 19.69 -10.16 -16.27
N ASP A 857 19.77 -10.87 -17.40
CA ASP A 857 20.54 -12.12 -17.50
C ASP A 857 22.02 -11.92 -17.17
N ARG A 858 22.59 -10.78 -17.55
CA ARG A 858 23.97 -10.42 -17.21
C ARG A 858 24.16 -10.35 -15.71
N ILE A 859 23.34 -9.57 -14.99
CA ILE A 859 23.50 -9.41 -13.54
C ILE A 859 23.14 -10.69 -12.76
N ILE A 860 22.21 -11.50 -13.23
CA ILE A 860 21.88 -12.81 -12.66
C ILE A 860 23.10 -13.75 -12.75
N ASN A 861 23.80 -13.78 -13.90
CA ASN A 861 24.91 -14.69 -14.12
C ASN A 861 26.28 -14.13 -13.70
N GLN A 862 26.43 -12.81 -13.69
CA GLN A 862 27.66 -12.08 -13.38
C GLN A 862 27.38 -11.03 -12.30
N MET A 863 26.88 -11.49 -11.14
CA MET A 863 26.50 -10.62 -10.04
C MET A 863 27.61 -9.61 -9.71
N PRO A 864 27.34 -8.29 -9.81
CA PRO A 864 28.29 -7.26 -9.38
C PRO A 864 28.67 -7.39 -7.92
N GLU A 865 29.95 -7.19 -7.62
CA GLU A 865 30.50 -7.35 -6.27
C GLU A 865 30.79 -5.99 -5.64
N SER A 866 30.37 -5.79 -4.39
CA SER A 866 30.71 -4.62 -3.58
C SER A 866 30.70 -4.97 -2.11
N GLU A 867 31.86 -4.90 -1.47
CA GLU A 867 31.98 -5.08 -0.02
C GLU A 867 31.13 -4.06 0.74
N LYS A 868 31.08 -2.80 0.27
CA LYS A 868 30.29 -1.74 0.91
C LYS A 868 28.78 -2.04 0.85
N ALA A 869 28.27 -2.44 -0.33
CA ALA A 869 26.86 -2.83 -0.48
C ALA A 869 26.52 -4.05 0.40
N PHE A 870 27.42 -5.02 0.49
CA PHE A 870 27.27 -6.17 1.38
C PHE A 870 27.16 -5.75 2.84
N GLN A 871 28.03 -4.83 3.32
CA GLN A 871 27.98 -4.34 4.70
C GLN A 871 26.66 -3.57 4.98
N VAL A 872 26.14 -2.81 4.03
CA VAL A 872 24.83 -2.15 4.14
C VAL A 872 23.72 -3.20 4.29
N ALA A 873 23.65 -4.19 3.42
CA ALA A 873 22.65 -5.26 3.49
C ALA A 873 22.72 -6.02 4.83
N LYS A 874 23.94 -6.37 5.27
CA LYS A 874 24.18 -7.04 6.56
C LYS A 874 23.71 -6.20 7.75
N ALA A 875 24.05 -4.92 7.79
CA ALA A 875 23.63 -4.01 8.85
C ALA A 875 22.10 -3.86 8.88
N SER A 876 21.47 -3.72 7.72
CA SER A 876 20.02 -3.64 7.57
C SER A 876 19.32 -4.88 8.13
N ILE A 877 19.72 -6.09 7.72
CA ILE A 877 19.14 -7.35 8.21
C ILE A 877 19.25 -7.45 9.75
N LEU A 878 20.44 -7.20 10.29
CA LEU A 878 20.66 -7.31 11.74
C LEU A 878 19.84 -6.28 12.52
N SER A 879 19.74 -5.04 12.03
CA SER A 879 18.95 -3.99 12.66
C SER A 879 17.45 -4.29 12.63
N GLN A 880 16.93 -4.78 11.51
CA GLN A 880 15.54 -5.21 11.38
C GLN A 880 15.21 -6.35 12.34
N LEU A 881 16.03 -7.39 12.40
CA LEU A 881 15.83 -8.54 13.29
C LEU A 881 15.91 -8.17 14.78
N ARG A 882 16.75 -7.21 15.16
CA ARG A 882 16.81 -6.69 16.54
C ARG A 882 15.52 -6.00 16.96
N THR A 883 14.85 -5.31 16.04
CA THR A 883 13.69 -4.48 16.33
C THR A 883 12.35 -5.12 15.96
N LYS A 884 12.37 -6.20 15.19
CA LYS A 884 11.18 -6.98 14.85
C LYS A 884 10.51 -7.53 16.12
N ARG A 885 9.21 -7.33 16.24
CA ARG A 885 8.36 -7.95 17.24
C ARG A 885 7.18 -8.59 16.53
N VAL A 886 6.84 -9.80 16.89
CA VAL A 886 5.64 -10.48 16.42
C VAL A 886 4.57 -10.29 17.47
N THR A 887 3.50 -9.57 17.12
CA THR A 887 2.47 -9.14 18.05
C THR A 887 1.09 -9.60 17.59
N GLY A 888 0.11 -9.57 18.49
CA GLY A 888 -1.28 -9.86 18.19
C GLY A 888 -1.52 -11.20 17.48
N MET A 889 -2.40 -11.20 16.50
CA MET A 889 -2.72 -12.35 15.64
C MET A 889 -1.48 -12.88 14.87
N GLY A 890 -0.46 -12.05 14.67
CA GLY A 890 0.79 -12.46 14.01
C GLY A 890 1.51 -13.61 14.72
N VAL A 891 1.36 -13.74 16.05
CA VAL A 891 1.92 -14.85 16.83
C VAL A 891 1.30 -16.17 16.40
N LEU A 892 -0.03 -16.23 16.27
CA LEU A 892 -0.76 -17.44 15.86
C LEU A 892 -0.43 -17.81 14.41
N ASN A 893 -0.40 -16.82 13.51
CA ASN A 893 -0.07 -17.06 12.11
C ASN A 893 1.36 -17.54 11.92
N GLN A 894 2.33 -16.98 12.66
CA GLN A 894 3.72 -17.43 12.58
C GLN A 894 3.87 -18.85 13.13
N TYR A 895 3.16 -19.17 14.21
CA TYR A 895 3.13 -20.55 14.74
C TYR A 895 2.66 -21.54 13.67
N LEU A 896 1.55 -21.25 12.98
CA LEU A 896 1.03 -22.12 11.91
C LEU A 896 2.05 -22.28 10.77
N SER A 897 2.66 -21.19 10.31
CA SER A 897 3.66 -21.23 9.22
C SER A 897 4.88 -22.07 9.61
N LEU A 898 5.34 -21.97 10.85
CA LEU A 898 6.49 -22.76 11.31
C LEU A 898 6.13 -24.22 11.51
N ARG A 899 4.92 -24.51 12.02
CA ARG A 899 4.40 -25.87 12.15
C ARG A 899 4.31 -26.56 10.78
N ASP A 900 3.82 -25.88 9.77
CA ASP A 900 3.71 -26.39 8.40
C ASP A 900 5.10 -26.70 7.79
N LEU A 901 6.15 -26.01 8.22
CA LEU A 901 7.56 -26.30 7.89
C LEU A 901 8.21 -27.36 8.80
N GLY A 902 7.48 -27.88 9.80
CA GLY A 902 8.03 -28.84 10.78
C GLY A 902 8.96 -28.18 11.80
N LEU A 903 8.87 -26.85 12.00
CA LEU A 903 9.72 -26.09 12.91
C LEU A 903 8.98 -25.73 14.19
N SER A 904 9.72 -25.62 15.30
CA SER A 904 9.20 -25.23 16.62
C SER A 904 9.73 -23.86 17.11
N GLU A 905 10.75 -23.32 16.47
CA GLU A 905 11.38 -22.05 16.80
C GLU A 905 11.36 -21.09 15.60
N SER A 906 11.44 -19.79 15.89
CA SER A 906 11.50 -18.77 14.86
C SER A 906 12.75 -18.92 13.97
N ARG A 907 12.57 -18.93 12.67
CA ARG A 907 13.65 -18.91 11.66
C ARG A 907 14.55 -17.68 11.78
N ASP A 908 13.97 -16.53 12.20
CA ASP A 908 14.67 -15.25 12.38
C ASP A 908 15.87 -15.38 13.34
N LYS A 909 15.79 -16.29 14.34
CA LYS A 909 16.89 -16.52 15.29
C LYS A 909 18.13 -17.08 14.59
N ALA A 910 17.94 -18.12 13.78
CA ALA A 910 19.04 -18.73 13.03
C ALA A 910 19.65 -17.76 12.00
N VAL A 911 18.79 -16.98 11.34
CA VAL A 911 19.24 -15.92 10.41
C VAL A 911 20.08 -14.87 11.15
N PHE A 912 19.60 -14.38 12.31
CA PHE A 912 20.32 -13.39 13.11
C PHE A 912 21.70 -13.87 13.54
N GLU A 913 21.80 -15.11 14.05
CA GLU A 913 23.07 -15.69 14.52
C GLU A 913 24.07 -15.91 13.37
N ALA A 914 23.60 -16.40 12.21
CA ALA A 914 24.46 -16.69 11.08
C ALA A 914 24.95 -15.44 10.34
N VAL A 915 24.04 -14.47 10.07
CA VAL A 915 24.34 -13.26 9.31
C VAL A 915 25.46 -12.43 9.98
N GLN A 916 25.58 -12.45 11.31
CA GLN A 916 26.65 -11.76 12.02
C GLN A 916 28.07 -12.17 11.53
N ASN A 917 28.22 -13.41 11.07
CA ASN A 917 29.51 -13.97 10.66
C ASN A 917 29.66 -14.12 9.13
N MET A 918 28.59 -13.83 8.36
CA MET A 918 28.62 -13.92 6.90
C MET A 918 29.55 -12.88 6.28
N THR A 919 30.13 -13.23 5.15
CA THR A 919 31.05 -12.43 4.32
C THR A 919 30.50 -12.32 2.90
N LEU A 920 31.04 -11.40 2.10
CA LEU A 920 30.72 -11.30 0.67
C LEU A 920 31.06 -12.60 -0.08
N ALA A 921 32.10 -13.34 0.34
CA ALA A 921 32.45 -14.62 -0.25
C ALA A 921 31.34 -15.67 -0.07
N ASP A 922 30.60 -15.63 1.04
CA ASP A 922 29.46 -16.53 1.26
C ASP A 922 28.30 -16.21 0.32
N VAL A 923 28.03 -14.92 0.06
CA VAL A 923 27.01 -14.49 -0.92
C VAL A 923 27.39 -14.93 -2.33
N LYS A 924 28.67 -14.83 -2.71
CA LYS A 924 29.17 -15.32 -4.00
C LYS A 924 29.00 -16.83 -4.14
N ALA A 925 29.40 -17.58 -3.13
CA ALA A 925 29.24 -19.03 -3.12
C ALA A 925 27.75 -19.43 -3.20
N PHE A 926 26.86 -18.67 -2.52
CA PHE A 926 25.42 -18.86 -2.61
C PHE A 926 24.89 -18.60 -4.02
N GLN A 927 25.28 -17.48 -4.62
CA GLN A 927 24.89 -17.11 -5.98
C GLN A 927 25.37 -18.16 -7.02
N GLU A 928 26.62 -18.65 -6.91
CA GLU A 928 27.15 -19.69 -7.79
C GLU A 928 26.42 -21.03 -7.64
N LYS A 929 26.04 -21.40 -6.43
CA LYS A 929 25.30 -22.63 -6.15
C LYS A 929 23.83 -22.52 -6.62
N TRP A 930 23.15 -21.43 -6.30
CA TRP A 930 21.70 -21.35 -6.39
C TRP A 930 21.17 -20.66 -7.65
N ILE A 931 21.91 -19.71 -8.23
CA ILE A 931 21.37 -18.76 -9.20
C ILE A 931 22.05 -18.87 -10.57
N LYS A 932 23.37 -18.89 -10.60
CA LYS A 932 24.16 -18.78 -11.81
C LYS A 932 23.98 -19.97 -12.76
N ASN A 933 23.91 -19.69 -14.06
CA ASN A 933 23.82 -20.68 -15.14
C ASN A 933 22.67 -21.69 -14.96
N ARG A 934 21.51 -21.22 -14.56
CA ARG A 934 20.30 -22.02 -14.46
C ARG A 934 19.49 -21.94 -15.74
N GLU A 935 18.63 -22.90 -15.94
CA GLU A 935 17.62 -22.91 -16.98
C GLU A 935 16.34 -22.26 -16.46
N TYR A 936 15.60 -21.59 -17.34
CA TYR A 936 14.45 -20.78 -16.98
C TYR A 936 13.26 -20.99 -17.88
N ILE A 937 12.07 -20.81 -17.35
CA ILE A 937 10.87 -20.50 -18.09
C ILE A 937 10.73 -18.98 -18.13
N TYR A 938 10.66 -18.44 -19.35
CA TYR A 938 10.48 -17.01 -19.62
C TYR A 938 9.04 -16.76 -20.03
N GLY A 939 8.29 -15.95 -19.30
CA GLY A 939 6.93 -15.53 -19.65
C GLY A 939 6.93 -14.08 -20.10
N PHE A 940 6.37 -13.79 -21.28
CA PHE A 940 6.20 -12.45 -21.84
C PHE A 940 4.73 -12.17 -22.08
N LEU A 941 4.28 -11.00 -21.65
CA LEU A 941 2.96 -10.45 -21.96
C LEU A 941 3.14 -9.06 -22.58
N GLY A 942 2.66 -8.83 -23.79
CA GLY A 942 2.74 -7.54 -24.46
C GLY A 942 2.47 -7.62 -25.95
N ARG A 943 2.71 -6.52 -26.66
CA ARG A 943 2.44 -6.42 -28.10
C ARG A 943 3.55 -7.09 -28.90
N GLU A 944 3.28 -8.30 -29.37
CA GLU A 944 4.27 -9.13 -30.07
C GLU A 944 4.87 -8.44 -31.30
N SER A 945 4.13 -7.60 -32.02
CA SER A 945 4.63 -6.86 -33.19
C SER A 945 5.78 -5.90 -32.85
N ASP A 946 5.90 -5.50 -31.59
CA ASP A 946 6.92 -4.57 -31.10
C ASP A 946 8.15 -5.31 -30.54
N PHE A 947 8.08 -6.63 -30.44
CA PHE A 947 9.15 -7.46 -29.86
C PHE A 947 10.21 -7.86 -30.89
N ASP A 948 11.48 -7.90 -30.46
CA ASP A 948 12.56 -8.57 -31.21
C ASP A 948 12.37 -10.10 -31.09
N THR A 949 11.54 -10.67 -31.95
CA THR A 949 11.20 -12.10 -31.95
C THR A 949 12.40 -12.99 -32.29
N GLU A 950 13.40 -12.47 -33.04
CA GLU A 950 14.64 -13.16 -33.28
C GLU A 950 15.44 -13.31 -32.00
N PHE A 951 15.55 -12.23 -31.22
CA PHE A 951 16.20 -12.27 -29.90
C PHE A 951 15.45 -13.22 -28.96
N ILE A 952 14.14 -13.11 -28.84
CA ILE A 952 13.31 -13.97 -27.97
C ILE A 952 13.56 -15.44 -28.26
N SER A 953 13.66 -15.80 -29.55
CA SER A 953 13.95 -17.19 -29.99
C SER A 953 15.32 -17.69 -29.51
N THR A 954 16.27 -16.81 -29.19
CA THR A 954 17.58 -17.21 -28.66
C THR A 954 17.52 -17.64 -27.19
N LEU A 955 16.47 -17.24 -26.43
CA LEU A 955 16.30 -17.57 -25.02
C LEU A 955 15.87 -19.04 -24.83
N GLY A 956 15.15 -19.62 -25.81
CA GLY A 956 14.65 -20.98 -25.75
C GLY A 956 13.56 -21.25 -26.78
N PRO A 957 13.03 -22.48 -26.86
CA PRO A 957 11.86 -22.78 -27.68
C PRO A 957 10.67 -21.92 -27.30
N VAL A 958 10.08 -21.23 -28.28
CA VAL A 958 8.94 -20.33 -28.07
C VAL A 958 7.64 -21.10 -28.21
N LYS A 959 6.79 -20.97 -27.21
CA LYS A 959 5.40 -21.43 -27.20
C LYS A 959 4.47 -20.23 -27.09
N HIS A 960 3.63 -20.05 -28.11
CA HIS A 960 2.57 -19.04 -28.07
C HIS A 960 1.39 -19.60 -27.26
N LEU A 961 0.90 -18.81 -26.33
CA LEU A 961 -0.28 -19.09 -25.49
C LEU A 961 -1.35 -18.06 -25.81
N THR A 962 -2.60 -18.48 -25.71
CA THR A 962 -3.76 -17.57 -25.71
C THR A 962 -4.09 -17.12 -24.28
N LEU A 963 -4.94 -16.12 -24.15
CA LEU A 963 -5.49 -15.77 -22.84
C LEU A 963 -6.31 -16.93 -22.25
N GLU A 964 -7.02 -17.68 -23.08
CA GLU A 964 -7.75 -18.89 -22.67
C GLU A 964 -6.83 -19.95 -22.07
N ASP A 965 -5.62 -20.14 -22.63
CA ASP A 965 -4.65 -21.10 -22.10
C ASP A 965 -4.20 -20.74 -20.69
N VAL A 966 -3.96 -19.44 -20.41
CA VAL A 966 -3.44 -18.99 -19.10
C VAL A 966 -4.53 -18.81 -18.05
N PHE A 967 -5.74 -18.43 -18.45
CA PHE A 967 -6.87 -18.30 -17.52
C PHE A 967 -7.62 -19.63 -17.29
N GLY A 968 -7.61 -20.55 -18.24
CA GLY A 968 -8.35 -21.81 -18.19
C GLY A 968 -9.85 -21.68 -18.55
N TYR A 969 -10.28 -20.55 -19.14
CA TYR A 969 -11.66 -20.28 -19.56
C TYR A 969 -11.76 -19.38 -20.75
#